data_398b1cc265417b984c40def94f886067
#
_entry.id   398b1cc265417b984c40def94f886067
#
_cell.length_a   1.000
_cell.length_b   1.000
_cell.length_c   1.000
_cell.angle_alpha   90.00
_cell.angle_beta   90.00
_cell.angle_gamma   90.00
#
_symmetry.space_group_name_H-M   'P 1'
#
loop_
_entity.id
_entity.type
_entity.pdbx_description
1 polymer ?
#
loop_
_entity_poly.entity_id
_entity_poly.type
_entity_poly.pdbx_seq_one_letter_code
_entity_poly.pdbx_strand_id
1 'polypeptide(L)'
;MSEFRNRLARHVADSEGYQKSSNSVFESYVLNLISSEQKLERSEIKKLISAAQILYASEDSKLQAEGAVVLSMLLDLYGKEYPDLIPIANNLFVSSGDFPNIQLLGQKFSDINFTYNFYTNAQIEFRQALNTVPELDFPLTDFQRRLWADLMNDEDVITSAPTSAGKTHIILHYLINQITESDGAFAAIVVPTRALISEVAGKVYELVQSYESDIEICTIPKKTEFSARTIFVMTQERLHEVLLLGDITFNYLFIDEAHNIADKSRGVLLHLTIEKILQGNVVPQVIISMPAQSYQDAFSTIFNEVEFKKELTDRSPVAKIIMSVVPKGQNLVISRHGSENATVIPKNFTDKKLQDIVYRLGRGQSNIIYRNRTDYCENFAQKIADLIEEVPENDSLEEAASYIEEFIHDEFSLAANLRKGVAFHYGPLPSSVRVMVENLVKEGEVRFIACTSTLAEGINLPSKNLFLQNPTQPVPREPSKRIEDVKLNNITGRAGRMLQHFSGNIFLIEPDSWDFKDYFDDNDEEDIKIPSYFKSLNEEFAQVIEALSGELTDEGGDRYRFYTIANKLIKEFGSGVLEATLQASELTLSSDEKEQLSNSVELAHQNLKVATFTLEANPSIGYLQQNKLFKFLNEQDGPEQWVLPHPKSGELYETLLKVSRVLEECGVYIPTENYNLEFICKVSRKWIQGDSLKKMIVDQISWNASYAENNNENPASVNKSVRDINKVINSDIRFRLSNALRCYQILLDSVLRDNGLDVANIKLHSFIEIGACDDRLINLINIGLSREAALDIESCLPANSSVNDSSDLMDLFNAGNVSDIHPVTKKELIGLLG
;
A
#
# COMPACT_ATOMS: atom_id res chain seq x y z
N MET A 1 -7.85 15.20 38.39
CA MET A 1 -7.82 16.36 37.48
C MET A 1 -8.37 16.00 36.09
N SER A 2 -8.10 14.81 35.56
CA SER A 2 -8.59 14.35 34.26
C SER A 2 -10.12 14.27 34.18
N GLU A 3 -10.77 13.67 35.18
CA GLU A 3 -12.24 13.56 35.25
C GLU A 3 -12.95 14.93 35.26
N PHE A 4 -12.36 15.93 35.92
CA PHE A 4 -12.91 17.29 35.90
C PHE A 4 -12.79 17.91 34.50
N ARG A 5 -11.63 17.75 33.85
CA ARG A 5 -11.43 18.27 32.47
C ARG A 5 -12.41 17.64 31.50
N ASN A 6 -12.61 16.32 31.56
CA ASN A 6 -13.54 15.62 30.69
C ASN A 6 -14.99 16.03 30.94
N ARG A 7 -15.41 16.22 32.20
CA ARG A 7 -16.75 16.76 32.55
C ARG A 7 -16.95 18.19 32.05
N LEU A 8 -15.94 19.06 32.19
CA LEU A 8 -15.99 20.41 31.68
C LEU A 8 -16.09 20.44 30.16
N ALA A 9 -15.32 19.62 29.47
CA ALA A 9 -15.34 19.51 28.03
C ALA A 9 -16.71 19.03 27.49
N ARG A 10 -17.30 18.01 28.12
CA ARG A 10 -18.68 17.58 27.80
C ARG A 10 -19.70 18.68 28.02
N HIS A 11 -19.62 19.37 29.15
CA HIS A 11 -20.53 20.50 29.41
C HIS A 11 -20.40 21.61 28.38
N VAL A 12 -19.19 21.90 27.89
CA VAL A 12 -18.97 22.86 26.81
C VAL A 12 -19.55 22.36 25.49
N ALA A 13 -19.27 21.11 25.13
CA ALA A 13 -19.77 20.50 23.89
C ALA A 13 -21.32 20.48 23.83
N ASP A 14 -21.97 20.20 24.96
CA ASP A 14 -23.44 20.09 25.05
C ASP A 14 -24.12 21.47 25.18
N SER A 15 -23.39 22.55 25.40
CA SER A 15 -23.99 23.87 25.60
C SER A 15 -24.57 24.44 24.29
N GLU A 16 -25.80 24.95 24.33
CA GLU A 16 -26.45 25.62 23.19
C GLU A 16 -25.59 26.75 22.59
N GLY A 17 -24.90 27.49 23.45
CA GLY A 17 -24.02 28.59 23.04
C GLY A 17 -22.84 28.14 22.20
N TYR A 18 -22.20 27.03 22.59
CA TYR A 18 -21.12 26.43 21.81
C TYR A 18 -21.63 25.84 20.49
N GLN A 19 -22.70 25.05 20.51
CA GLN A 19 -23.27 24.43 19.32
C GLN A 19 -23.65 25.48 18.27
N LYS A 20 -24.28 26.58 18.70
CA LYS A 20 -24.60 27.71 17.79
C LYS A 20 -23.33 28.30 17.17
N SER A 21 -22.30 28.59 17.96
CA SER A 21 -21.07 29.20 17.46
C SER A 21 -20.26 28.23 16.59
N SER A 22 -20.26 26.93 16.94
CA SER A 22 -19.64 25.87 16.12
C SER A 22 -20.32 25.74 14.76
N ASN A 23 -21.64 25.83 14.70
CA ASN A 23 -22.38 25.87 13.43
C ASN A 23 -22.03 27.12 12.61
N SER A 24 -21.90 28.28 13.23
CA SER A 24 -21.54 29.54 12.53
C SER A 24 -20.12 29.47 11.94
N VAL A 25 -19.13 28.90 12.63
CA VAL A 25 -17.79 28.74 12.05
C VAL A 25 -17.76 27.70 10.95
N PHE A 26 -18.54 26.64 11.09
CA PHE A 26 -18.70 25.63 10.02
C PHE A 26 -19.35 26.25 8.78
N GLU A 27 -20.41 27.04 8.91
CA GLU A 27 -21.02 27.76 7.80
C GLU A 27 -20.02 28.68 7.10
N SER A 28 -19.27 29.48 7.87
CA SER A 28 -18.21 30.35 7.32
C SER A 28 -17.13 29.52 6.60
N TYR A 29 -16.76 28.36 7.12
CA TYR A 29 -15.78 27.46 6.52
C TYR A 29 -16.28 26.89 5.18
N VAL A 30 -17.53 26.43 5.14
CA VAL A 30 -18.16 25.88 3.91
C VAL A 30 -18.29 26.99 2.84
N LEU A 31 -18.70 28.19 3.22
CA LEU A 31 -18.80 29.32 2.29
C LEU A 31 -17.44 29.73 1.73
N ASN A 32 -16.39 29.68 2.54
CA ASN A 32 -15.02 29.96 2.08
C ASN A 32 -14.52 28.94 1.03
N LEU A 33 -14.94 27.66 1.10
CA LEU A 33 -14.60 26.66 0.07
C LEU A 33 -15.10 27.05 -1.34
N ILE A 34 -16.15 27.85 -1.43
CA ILE A 34 -16.72 28.33 -2.71
C ILE A 34 -16.39 29.80 -2.98
N SER A 35 -15.39 30.34 -2.28
CA SER A 35 -14.96 31.75 -2.41
C SER A 35 -16.08 32.77 -2.07
N SER A 36 -16.97 32.41 -1.15
CA SER A 36 -17.97 33.30 -0.57
C SER A 36 -17.56 33.60 0.87
N GLU A 37 -17.42 34.86 1.23
CA GLU A 37 -16.96 35.24 2.58
C GLU A 37 -18.15 35.51 3.48
N GLN A 38 -18.20 34.83 4.63
CA GLN A 38 -19.01 35.20 5.77
C GLN A 38 -18.11 35.31 6.98
N LYS A 39 -18.00 36.51 7.55
CA LYS A 39 -17.11 36.77 8.69
C LYS A 39 -17.85 36.63 10.00
N LEU A 40 -17.20 35.94 10.95
CA LEU A 40 -17.63 35.90 12.35
C LEU A 40 -17.19 37.16 13.08
N GLU A 41 -17.96 37.57 14.07
CA GLU A 41 -17.55 38.63 14.97
C GLU A 41 -16.36 38.17 15.85
N ARG A 42 -15.42 39.08 16.17
CA ARG A 42 -14.27 38.79 17.04
C ARG A 42 -14.69 38.23 18.41
N SER A 43 -15.86 38.61 18.90
CA SER A 43 -16.45 38.07 20.15
C SER A 43 -16.78 36.59 20.07
N GLU A 44 -17.26 36.11 18.91
CA GLU A 44 -17.55 34.70 18.65
C GLU A 44 -16.29 33.89 18.49
N ILE A 45 -15.29 34.42 17.74
CA ILE A 45 -13.98 33.79 17.60
C ILE A 45 -13.32 33.58 18.98
N LYS A 46 -13.40 34.56 19.89
CA LYS A 46 -12.89 34.41 21.27
C LYS A 46 -13.60 33.32 22.05
N LYS A 47 -14.91 33.17 21.91
CA LYS A 47 -15.67 32.08 22.54
C LYS A 47 -15.25 30.73 21.99
N LEU A 48 -15.14 30.62 20.67
CA LEU A 48 -14.76 29.37 19.98
C LEU A 48 -13.34 28.93 20.33
N ILE A 49 -12.37 29.84 20.36
CA ILE A 49 -11.01 29.46 20.75
C ILE A 49 -10.93 29.04 22.23
N SER A 50 -11.70 29.66 23.11
CA SER A 50 -11.78 29.26 24.52
C SER A 50 -12.44 27.89 24.67
N ALA A 51 -13.49 27.61 23.90
CA ALA A 51 -14.11 26.28 23.85
C ALA A 51 -13.15 25.24 23.28
N ALA A 52 -12.46 25.55 22.16
CA ALA A 52 -11.48 24.66 21.56
C ALA A 52 -10.34 24.30 22.53
N GLN A 53 -9.88 25.26 23.37
CA GLN A 53 -8.88 24.96 24.41
C GLN A 53 -9.35 23.93 25.42
N ILE A 54 -10.61 24.02 25.85
CA ILE A 54 -11.19 23.10 26.83
C ILE A 54 -11.38 21.72 26.20
N LEU A 55 -11.90 21.67 24.99
CA LEU A 55 -12.16 20.42 24.25
C LEU A 55 -10.86 19.71 23.89
N TYR A 56 -9.87 20.44 23.39
CA TYR A 56 -8.57 19.90 22.99
C TYR A 56 -7.76 19.34 24.16
N ALA A 57 -7.96 19.86 25.35
CA ALA A 57 -7.32 19.40 26.58
C ALA A 57 -8.01 18.17 27.21
N SER A 58 -9.10 17.67 26.64
CA SER A 58 -9.81 16.49 27.11
C SER A 58 -9.01 15.23 26.81
N GLU A 59 -9.16 14.19 27.66
CA GLU A 59 -8.66 12.84 27.39
C GLU A 59 -9.65 11.99 26.58
N ASP A 60 -10.90 12.45 26.45
CA ASP A 60 -11.90 11.86 25.59
C ASP A 60 -11.56 12.19 24.12
N SER A 61 -11.27 11.15 23.34
CA SER A 61 -10.78 11.29 21.96
C SER A 61 -11.76 12.02 21.04
N LYS A 62 -13.07 11.84 21.23
CA LYS A 62 -14.12 12.51 20.45
C LYS A 62 -14.17 14.01 20.75
N LEU A 63 -14.12 14.38 22.04
CA LEU A 63 -14.12 15.78 22.45
C LEU A 63 -12.84 16.50 22.02
N GLN A 64 -11.70 15.81 22.11
CA GLN A 64 -10.43 16.35 21.63
C GLN A 64 -10.44 16.55 20.11
N ALA A 65 -10.95 15.60 19.35
CA ALA A 65 -11.09 15.73 17.89
C ALA A 65 -12.00 16.90 17.51
N GLU A 66 -13.08 17.10 18.26
CA GLU A 66 -13.97 18.28 18.12
C GLU A 66 -13.22 19.60 18.33
N GLY A 67 -12.41 19.69 19.39
CA GLY A 67 -11.55 20.86 19.65
C GLY A 67 -10.53 21.09 18.53
N ALA A 68 -9.93 20.03 18.00
CA ALA A 68 -8.99 20.10 16.88
C ALA A 68 -9.67 20.58 15.59
N VAL A 69 -10.88 20.13 15.30
CA VAL A 69 -11.69 20.58 14.14
C VAL A 69 -11.98 22.07 14.23
N VAL A 70 -12.49 22.56 15.36
CA VAL A 70 -12.80 23.97 15.55
C VAL A 70 -11.55 24.85 15.46
N LEU A 71 -10.44 24.43 16.11
CA LEU A 71 -9.16 25.14 16.04
C LEU A 71 -8.65 25.23 14.60
N SER A 72 -8.71 24.12 13.86
CA SER A 72 -8.25 24.05 12.47
C SER A 72 -9.07 24.98 11.56
N MET A 73 -10.41 24.99 11.71
CA MET A 73 -11.27 25.91 10.96
C MET A 73 -10.95 27.39 11.28
N LEU A 74 -10.73 27.71 12.56
CA LEU A 74 -10.35 29.08 12.97
C LEU A 74 -9.00 29.51 12.39
N LEU A 75 -8.00 28.62 12.39
CA LEU A 75 -6.69 28.90 11.79
C LEU A 75 -6.76 29.07 10.26
N ASP A 76 -7.50 28.21 9.58
CA ASP A 76 -7.65 28.29 8.12
C ASP A 76 -8.41 29.55 7.70
N LEU A 77 -9.44 29.98 8.45
CA LEU A 77 -10.27 31.16 8.12
C LEU A 77 -9.64 32.47 8.60
N TYR A 78 -9.13 32.50 9.80
CA TYR A 78 -8.84 33.75 10.53
C TYR A 78 -7.41 33.91 11.00
N GLY A 79 -6.53 32.92 10.80
CA GLY A 79 -5.16 32.95 11.30
C GLY A 79 -4.35 34.15 10.80
N LYS A 80 -4.56 34.59 9.55
CA LYS A 80 -3.93 35.80 9.00
C LYS A 80 -4.59 37.09 9.46
N GLU A 81 -5.91 37.11 9.65
CA GLU A 81 -6.68 38.30 10.03
C GLU A 81 -6.55 38.61 11.54
N TYR A 82 -6.48 37.55 12.37
CA TYR A 82 -6.34 37.69 13.84
C TYR A 82 -5.05 37.01 14.32
N PRO A 83 -3.90 37.72 14.29
CA PRO A 83 -2.62 37.16 14.70
C PRO A 83 -2.59 36.62 16.14
N ASP A 84 -3.48 37.09 17.01
CA ASP A 84 -3.64 36.62 18.39
C ASP A 84 -3.98 35.11 18.49
N LEU A 85 -4.51 34.52 17.42
CA LEU A 85 -4.83 33.07 17.37
C LEU A 85 -3.54 32.20 17.35
N ILE A 86 -2.48 32.69 16.71
CA ILE A 86 -1.25 31.91 16.50
C ILE A 86 -0.56 31.53 17.80
N PRO A 87 -0.26 32.48 18.76
CA PRO A 87 0.34 32.08 20.03
C PRO A 87 -0.56 31.17 20.87
N ILE A 88 -1.87 31.32 20.78
CA ILE A 88 -2.81 30.42 21.48
C ILE A 88 -2.76 29.01 20.89
N ALA A 89 -2.82 28.88 19.57
CA ALA A 89 -2.70 27.60 18.88
C ALA A 89 -1.35 26.92 19.17
N ASN A 90 -0.25 27.68 19.11
CA ASN A 90 1.08 27.16 19.42
C ASN A 90 1.14 26.61 20.86
N ASN A 91 0.63 27.34 21.85
CA ASN A 91 0.59 26.85 23.22
C ASN A 91 -0.28 25.59 23.40
N LEU A 92 -1.39 25.48 22.67
CA LEU A 92 -2.22 24.28 22.66
C LEU A 92 -1.48 23.08 22.08
N PHE A 93 -0.83 23.24 20.92
CA PHE A 93 -0.05 22.19 20.28
C PHE A 93 1.15 21.76 21.15
N VAL A 94 1.89 22.69 21.75
CA VAL A 94 2.97 22.36 22.70
C VAL A 94 2.43 21.55 23.88
N SER A 95 1.35 22.02 24.51
CA SER A 95 0.80 21.36 25.71
C SER A 95 0.31 19.95 25.44
N SER A 96 -0.14 19.68 24.23
CA SER A 96 -0.61 18.35 23.78
C SER A 96 0.50 17.48 23.18
N GLY A 97 1.71 18.01 23.01
CA GLY A 97 2.82 17.30 22.35
C GLY A 97 2.65 17.15 20.83
N ASP A 98 1.88 18.05 20.22
CA ASP A 98 1.62 18.04 18.77
C ASP A 98 2.62 18.93 18.03
N PHE A 99 3.89 18.52 18.04
CA PHE A 99 5.00 19.26 17.43
C PHE A 99 4.92 19.38 15.91
N PRO A 100 4.36 18.41 15.15
CA PRO A 100 4.15 18.60 13.71
C PRO A 100 3.27 19.82 13.39
N ASN A 101 2.21 20.07 14.16
CA ASN A 101 1.37 21.24 13.97
C ASN A 101 2.04 22.55 14.40
N ILE A 102 3.01 22.52 15.32
CA ILE A 102 3.85 23.67 15.63
C ILE A 102 4.72 24.05 14.45
N GLN A 103 5.37 23.07 13.84
CA GLN A 103 6.18 23.27 12.63
C GLN A 103 5.33 23.84 11.48
N LEU A 104 4.15 23.26 11.26
CA LEU A 104 3.20 23.74 10.24
C LEU A 104 2.73 25.19 10.53
N LEU A 105 2.47 25.51 11.81
CA LEU A 105 2.07 26.85 12.22
C LEU A 105 3.17 27.86 11.88
N GLY A 106 4.44 27.55 12.19
CA GLY A 106 5.59 28.38 11.86
C GLY A 106 5.78 28.57 10.34
N GLN A 107 5.54 27.54 9.54
CA GLN A 107 5.63 27.63 8.07
C GLN A 107 4.50 28.50 7.49
N LYS A 108 3.23 28.27 7.90
CA LYS A 108 2.07 28.97 7.34
C LYS A 108 1.95 30.44 7.79
N PHE A 109 2.48 30.77 8.94
CA PHE A 109 2.35 32.08 9.57
C PHE A 109 3.72 32.69 9.94
N SER A 110 4.73 32.43 9.11
CA SER A 110 6.11 32.90 9.32
C SER A 110 6.23 34.41 9.46
N ASP A 111 5.31 35.19 8.88
CA ASP A 111 5.27 36.65 8.92
C ASP A 111 4.74 37.19 10.25
N ILE A 112 4.20 36.34 11.13
CA ILE A 112 3.59 36.76 12.41
C ILE A 112 4.59 36.56 13.53
N ASN A 113 5.18 37.69 14.00
CA ASN A 113 6.05 37.69 15.17
C ASN A 113 5.22 37.86 16.45
N PHE A 114 5.40 36.93 17.39
CA PHE A 114 4.82 36.99 18.71
C PHE A 114 5.85 36.58 19.76
N THR A 115 5.69 37.14 20.97
CA THR A 115 6.54 36.81 22.10
C THR A 115 5.69 36.39 23.29
N TYR A 116 6.14 35.35 23.95
CA TYR A 116 5.54 34.90 25.21
C TYR A 116 6.20 35.59 26.40
N ASN A 117 5.50 35.64 27.53
CA ASN A 117 6.13 35.93 28.78
C ASN A 117 7.13 34.82 29.15
N PHE A 118 8.03 35.13 30.08
CA PHE A 118 9.13 34.24 30.50
C PHE A 118 8.61 32.86 30.96
N TYR A 119 7.51 32.83 31.71
CA TYR A 119 6.94 31.58 32.23
C TYR A 119 6.43 30.67 31.10
N THR A 120 5.68 31.22 30.15
CA THR A 120 5.15 30.46 29.00
C THR A 120 6.29 29.96 28.11
N ASN A 121 7.32 30.80 27.85
CA ASN A 121 8.51 30.36 27.12
C ASN A 121 9.22 29.20 27.82
N ALA A 122 9.46 29.31 29.13
CA ALA A 122 10.10 28.26 29.89
C ALA A 122 9.30 26.93 29.84
N GLN A 123 7.97 27.01 29.87
CA GLN A 123 7.12 25.81 29.72
C GLN A 123 7.22 25.19 28.32
N ILE A 124 7.24 25.99 27.26
CA ILE A 124 7.38 25.55 25.88
C ILE A 124 8.74 24.88 25.69
N GLU A 125 9.83 25.54 26.08
CA GLU A 125 11.20 25.01 25.98
C GLU A 125 11.36 23.69 26.75
N PHE A 126 10.84 23.67 28.00
CA PHE A 126 10.87 22.45 28.80
C PHE A 126 10.10 21.30 28.15
N ARG A 127 8.93 21.58 27.58
CA ARG A 127 8.10 20.58 26.91
C ARG A 127 8.76 20.05 25.65
N GLN A 128 9.39 20.92 24.85
CA GLN A 128 10.17 20.53 23.70
C GLN A 128 11.37 19.66 24.09
N ALA A 129 12.13 20.07 25.09
CA ALA A 129 13.27 19.31 25.61
C ALA A 129 12.87 17.91 26.11
N LEU A 130 11.71 17.77 26.76
CA LEU A 130 11.18 16.46 27.18
C LEU A 130 10.86 15.53 26.01
N ASN A 131 10.50 16.07 24.85
CA ASN A 131 10.09 15.32 23.68
C ASN A 131 11.21 15.18 22.63
N THR A 132 12.38 15.78 22.85
CA THR A 132 13.58 15.61 22.02
C THR A 132 14.43 14.50 22.61
N VAL A 133 14.90 13.58 21.80
CA VAL A 133 15.83 12.50 22.17
C VAL A 133 17.20 12.79 21.56
N PRO A 134 18.31 12.32 22.17
CA PRO A 134 19.66 12.64 21.71
C PRO A 134 19.95 12.18 20.26
N GLU A 135 19.31 11.11 19.84
CA GLU A 135 19.53 10.45 18.55
C GLU A 135 18.79 11.14 17.40
N LEU A 136 17.87 12.05 17.70
CA LEU A 136 17.03 12.74 16.70
C LEU A 136 17.12 14.26 16.87
N ASP A 137 17.15 15.00 15.77
CA ASP A 137 17.26 16.45 15.70
C ASP A 137 15.90 17.19 15.76
N PHE A 138 14.80 16.45 15.94
CA PHE A 138 13.45 17.00 16.02
C PHE A 138 12.67 16.48 17.23
N PRO A 139 11.73 17.26 17.78
CA PRO A 139 10.91 16.83 18.90
C PRO A 139 9.84 15.80 18.44
N LEU A 140 9.70 14.74 19.21
CA LEU A 140 8.72 13.68 19.02
C LEU A 140 7.35 14.06 19.60
N THR A 141 6.26 13.56 19.01
CA THR A 141 4.96 13.58 19.69
C THR A 141 5.01 12.70 20.94
N ASP A 142 4.07 12.87 21.87
CA ASP A 142 4.02 12.05 23.08
C ASP A 142 3.92 10.54 22.78
N PHE A 143 3.17 10.20 21.75
CA PHE A 143 3.07 8.84 21.26
C PHE A 143 4.40 8.34 20.69
N GLN A 144 5.02 9.12 19.81
CA GLN A 144 6.31 8.74 19.18
C GLN A 144 7.42 8.61 20.22
N ARG A 145 7.40 9.47 21.27
CA ARG A 145 8.39 9.42 22.34
C ARG A 145 8.27 8.15 23.19
N ARG A 146 7.04 7.72 23.51
CA ARG A 146 6.83 6.43 24.21
C ARG A 146 7.27 5.26 23.35
N LEU A 147 6.84 5.24 22.07
CA LEU A 147 7.26 4.23 21.11
C LEU A 147 8.79 4.15 21.00
N TRP A 148 9.47 5.29 20.87
CA TRP A 148 10.93 5.34 20.83
C TRP A 148 11.56 4.78 22.10
N ALA A 149 11.03 5.14 23.27
CA ALA A 149 11.56 4.66 24.55
C ALA A 149 11.40 3.13 24.71
N ASP A 150 10.29 2.56 24.32
CA ASP A 150 10.08 1.12 24.36
C ASP A 150 11.03 0.40 23.39
N LEU A 151 11.17 0.90 22.16
CA LEU A 151 12.12 0.34 21.19
C LEU A 151 13.56 0.38 21.67
N MET A 152 14.01 1.51 22.26
CA MET A 152 15.37 1.66 22.80
C MET A 152 15.64 0.82 24.06
N ASN A 153 14.60 0.28 24.68
CA ASN A 153 14.69 -0.70 25.77
C ASN A 153 14.65 -2.16 25.28
N ASP A 154 14.82 -2.38 23.97
CA ASP A 154 14.77 -3.70 23.33
C ASP A 154 13.44 -4.43 23.54
N GLU A 155 12.34 -3.70 23.77
CA GLU A 155 11.02 -4.31 23.94
C GLU A 155 10.42 -4.69 22.58
N ASP A 156 9.71 -5.81 22.55
CA ASP A 156 8.86 -6.16 21.41
C ASP A 156 7.61 -5.28 21.43
N VAL A 157 7.25 -4.66 20.31
CA VAL A 157 6.22 -3.62 20.29
C VAL A 157 5.12 -3.89 19.28
N ILE A 158 3.86 -3.79 19.72
CA ILE A 158 2.70 -3.61 18.84
C ILE A 158 2.26 -2.14 18.92
N THR A 159 2.34 -1.44 17.78
CA THR A 159 1.89 -0.06 17.69
C THR A 159 0.66 0.07 16.79
N SER A 160 -0.38 0.72 17.31
CA SER A 160 -1.59 1.04 16.56
C SER A 160 -1.90 2.53 16.67
N ALA A 161 -1.94 3.18 15.51
CA ALA A 161 -2.21 4.60 15.41
C ALA A 161 -2.68 4.94 13.98
N PRO A 162 -3.39 6.07 13.77
CA PRO A 162 -3.73 6.55 12.44
C PRO A 162 -2.50 6.66 11.52
N THR A 163 -2.69 6.53 10.20
CA THR A 163 -1.59 6.60 9.22
C THR A 163 -0.81 7.91 9.29
N SER A 164 -1.45 8.99 9.74
CA SER A 164 -0.83 10.31 9.93
C SER A 164 -0.05 10.48 11.26
N ALA A 165 0.05 9.46 12.11
CA ALA A 165 0.77 9.57 13.39
C ALA A 165 2.30 9.40 13.28
N GLY A 166 2.83 9.04 12.10
CA GLY A 166 4.26 8.93 11.84
C GLY A 166 4.92 7.68 12.41
N LYS A 167 4.19 6.58 12.63
CA LYS A 167 4.72 5.28 13.12
C LYS A 167 5.95 4.81 12.37
N THR A 168 5.75 4.56 11.07
CA THR A 168 6.79 4.00 10.19
C THR A 168 8.04 4.88 10.17
N HIS A 169 7.88 6.22 10.20
CA HIS A 169 9.01 7.15 10.23
C HIS A 169 9.90 6.93 11.47
N ILE A 170 9.32 6.85 12.66
CA ILE A 170 10.06 6.65 13.92
C ILE A 170 10.72 5.26 13.96
N ILE A 171 10.01 4.22 13.52
CA ILE A 171 10.54 2.85 13.50
C ILE A 171 11.74 2.74 12.54
N LEU A 172 11.68 3.41 11.37
CA LEU A 172 12.81 3.41 10.43
C LEU A 172 14.04 4.12 11.01
N HIS A 173 13.87 5.28 11.66
CA HIS A 173 14.97 5.96 12.37
C HIS A 173 15.60 5.05 13.43
N TYR A 174 14.76 4.36 14.21
CA TYR A 174 15.23 3.39 15.21
C TYR A 174 16.06 2.28 14.59
N LEU A 175 15.53 1.59 13.57
CA LEU A 175 16.23 0.47 12.92
C LEU A 175 17.56 0.90 12.32
N ILE A 176 17.61 2.04 11.64
CA ILE A 176 18.84 2.54 11.03
C ILE A 176 19.86 2.92 12.09
N ASN A 177 19.43 3.57 13.16
CA ASN A 177 20.32 3.88 14.29
C ASN A 177 20.94 2.62 14.88
N GLN A 178 20.14 1.60 15.20
CA GLN A 178 20.59 0.33 15.78
C GLN A 178 21.56 -0.42 14.87
N ILE A 179 21.24 -0.49 13.57
CA ILE A 179 22.09 -1.19 12.60
C ILE A 179 23.41 -0.43 12.39
N THR A 180 23.39 0.89 12.38
CA THR A 180 24.56 1.73 12.23
C THR A 180 25.53 1.54 13.42
N GLU A 181 25.01 1.45 14.63
CA GLU A 181 25.81 1.25 15.84
C GLU A 181 26.29 -0.18 16.03
N SER A 182 25.74 -1.16 15.31
CA SER A 182 26.13 -2.57 15.42
C SER A 182 27.37 -2.90 14.60
N ASP A 183 28.11 -3.95 14.99
CA ASP A 183 29.21 -4.53 14.18
C ASP A 183 28.70 -5.34 12.97
N GLY A 184 27.40 -5.67 12.96
CA GLY A 184 26.69 -6.36 11.90
C GLY A 184 25.31 -6.76 12.37
N ALA A 185 24.28 -6.42 11.58
CA ALA A 185 22.90 -6.76 11.89
C ALA A 185 22.05 -6.84 10.61
N PHE A 186 21.06 -7.74 10.61
CA PHE A 186 20.08 -7.89 9.57
C PHE A 186 18.70 -7.47 10.09
N ALA A 187 18.03 -6.60 9.34
CA ALA A 187 16.64 -6.25 9.60
C ALA A 187 15.75 -6.69 8.43
N ALA A 188 14.61 -7.28 8.74
CA ALA A 188 13.55 -7.55 7.77
C ALA A 188 12.40 -6.55 7.97
N ILE A 189 12.07 -5.78 6.93
CA ILE A 189 10.91 -4.90 6.87
C ILE A 189 9.91 -5.54 5.91
N VAL A 190 8.81 -6.04 6.46
CA VAL A 190 7.75 -6.71 5.71
C VAL A 190 6.66 -5.70 5.37
N VAL A 191 6.42 -5.53 4.08
CA VAL A 191 5.36 -4.63 3.57
C VAL A 191 4.37 -5.41 2.71
N PRO A 192 3.06 -5.06 2.71
CA PRO A 192 2.05 -5.88 2.05
C PRO A 192 2.07 -5.81 0.51
N THR A 193 2.66 -4.78 -0.09
CA THR A 193 2.61 -4.60 -1.54
C THR A 193 3.95 -4.20 -2.14
N ARG A 194 4.15 -4.54 -3.43
CA ARG A 194 5.36 -4.13 -4.17
C ARG A 194 5.50 -2.60 -4.30
N ALA A 195 4.38 -1.88 -4.33
CA ALA A 195 4.42 -0.42 -4.35
C ALA A 195 5.03 0.15 -3.07
N LEU A 196 4.69 -0.44 -1.91
CA LEU A 196 5.27 -0.05 -0.63
C LEU A 196 6.76 -0.42 -0.50
N ILE A 197 7.25 -1.45 -1.19
CA ILE A 197 8.70 -1.74 -1.22
C ILE A 197 9.46 -0.51 -1.70
N SER A 198 9.08 0.06 -2.84
CA SER A 198 9.77 1.22 -3.41
C SER A 198 9.66 2.46 -2.51
N GLU A 199 8.49 2.71 -1.92
CA GLU A 199 8.30 3.84 -1.00
C GLU A 199 9.14 3.70 0.27
N VAL A 200 9.10 2.53 0.93
CA VAL A 200 9.82 2.30 2.18
C VAL A 200 11.32 2.23 1.93
N ALA A 201 11.76 1.54 0.87
CA ALA A 201 13.17 1.48 0.49
C ALA A 201 13.76 2.87 0.17
N GLY A 202 12.99 3.73 -0.52
CA GLY A 202 13.40 5.12 -0.77
C GLY A 202 13.60 5.90 0.53
N LYS A 203 12.67 5.78 1.50
CA LYS A 203 12.81 6.40 2.82
C LYS A 203 14.00 5.85 3.60
N VAL A 204 14.22 4.52 3.57
CA VAL A 204 15.39 3.90 4.19
C VAL A 204 16.67 4.44 3.57
N TYR A 205 16.72 4.56 2.24
CA TYR A 205 17.88 5.10 1.53
C TYR A 205 18.19 6.55 1.94
N GLU A 206 17.18 7.44 1.94
CA GLU A 206 17.32 8.83 2.39
C GLU A 206 17.87 8.90 3.83
N LEU A 207 17.36 8.05 4.72
CA LEU A 207 17.83 8.02 6.11
C LEU A 207 19.24 7.45 6.24
N VAL A 208 19.57 6.37 5.53
CA VAL A 208 20.93 5.79 5.52
C VAL A 208 21.95 6.82 5.08
N GLN A 209 21.64 7.61 4.06
CA GLN A 209 22.51 8.73 3.65
C GLN A 209 22.62 9.80 4.75
N SER A 210 21.53 10.18 5.41
CA SER A 210 21.54 11.18 6.48
C SER A 210 22.36 10.74 7.72
N TYR A 211 22.44 9.42 7.98
CA TYR A 211 23.28 8.82 9.02
C TYR A 211 24.73 8.53 8.56
N GLU A 212 25.06 8.83 7.31
CA GLU A 212 26.37 8.52 6.70
C GLU A 212 26.80 7.06 6.93
N SER A 213 25.83 6.12 6.85
CA SER A 213 26.00 4.71 7.21
C SER A 213 26.19 3.81 5.99
N ASP A 214 27.03 2.79 6.13
CA ASP A 214 27.24 1.76 5.10
C ASP A 214 26.29 0.58 5.34
N ILE A 215 25.02 0.74 4.95
CA ILE A 215 23.97 -0.27 5.07
C ILE A 215 23.49 -0.67 3.68
N GLU A 216 23.57 -1.96 3.36
CA GLU A 216 23.00 -2.53 2.13
C GLU A 216 21.47 -2.59 2.23
N ILE A 217 20.75 -2.14 1.17
CA ILE A 217 19.29 -2.25 1.08
C ILE A 217 18.94 -3.31 0.04
N CYS A 218 18.27 -4.38 0.48
CA CYS A 218 17.90 -5.51 -0.37
C CYS A 218 16.37 -5.54 -0.58
N THR A 219 15.92 -5.39 -1.82
CA THR A 219 14.49 -5.39 -2.18
C THR A 219 14.08 -6.59 -3.02
N ILE A 220 15.04 -7.39 -3.50
CA ILE A 220 14.80 -8.54 -4.38
C ILE A 220 15.51 -9.77 -3.81
N PRO A 221 14.86 -10.96 -3.82
CA PRO A 221 15.53 -12.20 -3.42
C PRO A 221 16.75 -12.49 -4.32
N LYS A 222 17.93 -12.55 -3.73
CA LYS A 222 19.18 -12.93 -4.42
C LYS A 222 19.96 -13.94 -3.57
N LYS A 223 20.66 -14.84 -4.22
CA LYS A 223 21.58 -15.79 -3.56
C LYS A 223 23.00 -15.25 -3.67
N THR A 224 23.31 -14.21 -2.90
CA THR A 224 24.65 -13.61 -2.84
C THR A 224 25.06 -13.44 -1.38
N GLU A 225 26.32 -13.21 -1.15
CA GLU A 225 26.79 -12.74 0.14
C GLU A 225 26.20 -11.34 0.38
N PHE A 226 25.63 -11.12 1.54
CA PHE A 226 25.12 -9.83 1.98
C PHE A 226 26.18 -9.11 2.78
N SER A 227 26.14 -7.78 2.77
CA SER A 227 26.89 -6.93 3.67
C SER A 227 26.58 -7.29 5.13
N ALA A 228 27.55 -7.09 6.03
CA ALA A 228 27.34 -7.34 7.47
C ALA A 228 26.16 -6.53 8.04
N ARG A 229 25.84 -5.40 7.43
CA ARG A 229 24.71 -4.54 7.75
C ARG A 229 23.75 -4.50 6.57
N THR A 230 22.62 -5.19 6.67
CA THR A 230 21.65 -5.26 5.55
C THR A 230 20.22 -5.09 6.05
N ILE A 231 19.45 -4.23 5.35
CA ILE A 231 18.01 -4.06 5.53
C ILE A 231 17.29 -4.69 4.35
N PHE A 232 16.44 -5.67 4.62
CA PHE A 232 15.57 -6.31 3.63
C PHE A 232 14.21 -5.62 3.64
N VAL A 233 13.84 -4.94 2.55
CA VAL A 233 12.51 -4.34 2.38
C VAL A 233 11.74 -5.16 1.36
N MET A 234 10.83 -6.01 1.83
CA MET A 234 10.21 -7.04 0.99
C MET A 234 8.75 -7.29 1.32
N THR A 235 8.01 -7.86 0.36
CA THR A 235 6.72 -8.50 0.68
C THR A 235 6.96 -9.86 1.33
N GLN A 236 5.93 -10.41 1.99
CA GLN A 236 6.01 -11.73 2.60
C GLN A 236 6.41 -12.83 1.60
N GLU A 237 5.99 -12.73 0.33
CA GLU A 237 6.36 -13.67 -0.72
C GLU A 237 7.86 -13.67 -0.99
N ARG A 238 8.44 -12.47 -1.14
CA ARG A 238 9.87 -12.30 -1.40
C ARG A 238 10.73 -12.68 -0.20
N LEU A 239 10.31 -12.28 1.00
CA LEU A 239 11.01 -12.64 2.22
C LEU A 239 10.98 -14.14 2.46
N HIS A 240 9.84 -14.80 2.21
CA HIS A 240 9.73 -16.26 2.27
C HIS A 240 10.73 -16.94 1.31
N GLU A 241 10.89 -16.41 0.11
CA GLU A 241 11.89 -16.92 -0.85
C GLU A 241 13.31 -16.74 -0.36
N VAL A 242 13.67 -15.59 0.22
CA VAL A 242 15.00 -15.34 0.82
C VAL A 242 15.32 -16.38 1.90
N LEU A 243 14.35 -16.68 2.78
CA LEU A 243 14.47 -17.69 3.83
C LEU A 243 14.63 -19.13 3.31
N LEU A 244 14.26 -19.40 2.07
CA LEU A 244 14.47 -20.69 1.41
C LEU A 244 15.83 -20.80 0.73
N LEU A 245 16.47 -19.67 0.40
CA LEU A 245 17.76 -19.63 -0.31
C LEU A 245 18.97 -19.84 0.61
N GLY A 246 18.85 -19.57 1.91
CA GLY A 246 19.95 -19.71 2.88
C GLY A 246 19.48 -19.54 4.32
N ASP A 247 20.37 -19.93 5.27
CA ASP A 247 20.14 -19.77 6.70
C ASP A 247 20.44 -18.31 7.13
N ILE A 248 19.49 -17.42 6.84
CA ILE A 248 19.57 -16.01 7.23
C ILE A 248 18.84 -15.84 8.55
N THR A 249 19.51 -15.22 9.52
CA THR A 249 18.93 -14.86 10.82
C THR A 249 18.80 -13.34 10.91
N PHE A 250 17.64 -12.88 11.35
CA PHE A 250 17.35 -11.46 11.52
C PHE A 250 17.51 -11.05 12.98
N ASN A 251 18.06 -9.84 13.20
CA ASN A 251 18.12 -9.19 14.50
C ASN A 251 16.83 -8.39 14.76
N TYR A 252 16.23 -7.86 13.70
CA TYR A 252 15.03 -7.05 13.76
C TYR A 252 14.01 -7.53 12.73
N LEU A 253 12.74 -7.65 13.15
CA LEU A 253 11.59 -7.93 12.29
C LEU A 253 10.56 -6.82 12.43
N PHE A 254 10.42 -6.00 11.41
CA PHE A 254 9.40 -4.97 11.34
C PHE A 254 8.31 -5.36 10.35
N ILE A 255 7.06 -5.48 10.82
CA ILE A 255 5.88 -5.79 10.00
C ILE A 255 5.03 -4.52 9.91
N ASP A 256 5.06 -3.87 8.74
CA ASP A 256 4.24 -2.68 8.49
C ASP A 256 2.90 -3.05 7.86
N GLU A 257 1.85 -2.26 8.14
CA GLU A 257 0.47 -2.54 7.74
C GLU A 257 0.03 -3.98 8.13
N ALA A 258 0.39 -4.39 9.33
CA ALA A 258 0.26 -5.77 9.81
C ALA A 258 -1.18 -6.29 9.89
N HIS A 259 -2.21 -5.42 9.78
CA HIS A 259 -3.61 -5.84 9.66
C HIS A 259 -3.87 -6.80 8.49
N ASN A 260 -2.94 -6.86 7.51
CA ASN A 260 -2.99 -7.83 6.42
C ASN A 260 -2.86 -9.29 6.88
N ILE A 261 -2.56 -9.56 8.16
CA ILE A 261 -2.63 -10.90 8.74
C ILE A 261 -4.05 -11.50 8.64
N ALA A 262 -5.07 -10.65 8.55
CA ALA A 262 -6.46 -11.05 8.33
C ALA A 262 -6.83 -11.19 6.84
N ASP A 263 -5.95 -10.80 5.92
CA ASP A 263 -6.17 -10.99 4.47
C ASP A 263 -6.10 -12.49 4.14
N LYS A 264 -7.12 -12.97 3.45
CA LYS A 264 -7.36 -14.40 3.24
C LYS A 264 -6.14 -15.18 2.76
N SER A 265 -5.53 -14.81 1.64
CA SER A 265 -4.39 -15.56 1.09
C SER A 265 -3.03 -15.05 1.58
N ARG A 266 -2.89 -13.74 1.69
CA ARG A 266 -1.64 -13.09 2.12
C ARG A 266 -1.38 -13.27 3.60
N GLY A 267 -2.43 -13.26 4.43
CA GLY A 267 -2.31 -13.46 5.87
C GLY A 267 -1.77 -14.85 6.23
N VAL A 268 -2.21 -15.90 5.52
CA VAL A 268 -1.67 -17.25 5.73
C VAL A 268 -0.19 -17.32 5.38
N LEU A 269 0.24 -16.71 4.26
CA LEU A 269 1.65 -16.70 3.88
C LEU A 269 2.50 -15.83 4.81
N LEU A 270 1.97 -14.70 5.28
CA LEU A 270 2.63 -13.88 6.29
C LEU A 270 2.87 -14.68 7.57
N HIS A 271 1.85 -15.41 8.05
CA HIS A 271 1.97 -16.31 9.20
C HIS A 271 3.11 -17.33 9.00
N LEU A 272 3.13 -18.05 7.86
CA LEU A 272 4.19 -19.02 7.54
C LEU A 272 5.59 -18.38 7.51
N THR A 273 5.69 -17.17 6.96
CA THR A 273 6.97 -16.46 6.86
C THR A 273 7.50 -16.06 8.24
N ILE A 274 6.61 -15.58 9.12
CA ILE A 274 6.95 -15.25 10.50
C ILE A 274 7.40 -16.50 11.26
N GLU A 275 6.63 -17.58 11.20
CA GLU A 275 7.02 -18.85 11.86
C GLU A 275 8.39 -19.33 11.41
N LYS A 276 8.70 -19.21 10.12
CA LYS A 276 10.00 -19.61 9.59
C LYS A 276 11.14 -18.74 10.12
N ILE A 277 10.91 -17.45 10.32
CA ILE A 277 11.90 -16.54 10.95
C ILE A 277 12.13 -16.95 12.41
N LEU A 278 11.06 -17.26 13.14
CA LEU A 278 11.13 -17.65 14.56
C LEU A 278 11.80 -19.04 14.79
N GLN A 279 11.81 -19.88 13.77
CA GLN A 279 12.53 -21.17 13.82
C GLN A 279 14.06 -21.02 13.68
N GLY A 280 14.57 -19.81 13.41
CA GLY A 280 16.00 -19.48 13.35
C GLY A 280 16.68 -19.57 14.72
N ASN A 281 18.03 -19.58 14.72
CA ASN A 281 18.83 -19.65 15.95
C ASN A 281 18.81 -18.36 16.80
N VAL A 282 18.33 -17.27 16.24
CA VAL A 282 18.21 -15.95 16.89
C VAL A 282 16.77 -15.51 16.77
N VAL A 283 16.14 -15.17 17.88
CA VAL A 283 14.81 -14.56 17.89
C VAL A 283 14.98 -13.05 17.68
N PRO A 284 14.44 -12.46 16.62
CA PRO A 284 14.55 -11.03 16.37
C PRO A 284 13.72 -10.21 17.35
N GLN A 285 14.10 -8.97 17.62
CA GLN A 285 13.17 -7.99 18.18
C GLN A 285 12.03 -7.75 17.18
N VAL A 286 10.78 -7.86 17.63
CA VAL A 286 9.59 -7.80 16.78
C VAL A 286 8.87 -6.48 16.93
N ILE A 287 8.66 -5.79 15.82
CA ILE A 287 7.96 -4.50 15.75
C ILE A 287 6.78 -4.64 14.79
N ILE A 288 5.57 -4.42 15.28
CA ILE A 288 4.33 -4.56 14.52
C ILE A 288 3.60 -3.22 14.44
N SER A 289 3.32 -2.77 13.22
CA SER A 289 2.63 -1.51 12.95
C SER A 289 1.30 -1.75 12.23
N MET A 290 0.22 -1.15 12.75
CA MET A 290 -1.11 -1.24 12.14
C MET A 290 -1.92 0.06 12.32
N PRO A 291 -2.92 0.32 11.45
CA PRO A 291 -3.71 1.55 11.51
C PRO A 291 -4.86 1.49 12.53
N ALA A 292 -5.29 0.30 12.95
CA ALA A 292 -6.43 0.08 13.83
C ALA A 292 -6.08 -0.89 14.95
N GLN A 293 -6.81 -0.81 16.06
CA GLN A 293 -6.56 -1.61 17.26
C GLN A 293 -7.07 -3.05 17.16
N SER A 294 -7.97 -3.32 16.21
CA SER A 294 -8.71 -4.58 16.09
C SER A 294 -7.88 -5.84 15.86
N TYR A 295 -6.61 -5.72 15.51
CA TYR A 295 -5.76 -6.87 15.09
C TYR A 295 -4.67 -7.24 16.08
N GLN A 296 -4.60 -6.58 17.24
CA GLN A 296 -3.49 -6.76 18.20
C GLN A 296 -3.36 -8.19 18.69
N ASP A 297 -4.48 -8.82 19.00
CA ASP A 297 -4.49 -10.15 19.60
C ASP A 297 -4.20 -11.27 18.60
N ALA A 298 -4.34 -10.99 17.28
CA ALA A 298 -4.01 -11.97 16.25
C ALA A 298 -2.51 -12.34 16.21
N PHE A 299 -1.65 -11.43 16.63
CA PHE A 299 -0.20 -11.69 16.65
C PHE A 299 0.26 -12.44 17.89
N SER A 300 -0.47 -12.38 19.00
CA SER A 300 -0.16 -13.15 20.22
C SER A 300 -0.20 -14.66 19.97
N THR A 301 -1.00 -15.11 19.00
CA THR A 301 -1.10 -16.52 18.59
C THR A 301 0.15 -16.98 17.83
N ILE A 302 0.74 -16.11 17.02
CA ILE A 302 1.95 -16.46 16.22
C ILE A 302 3.20 -16.35 17.08
N PHE A 303 3.24 -15.39 17.99
CA PHE A 303 4.37 -15.08 18.87
C PHE A 303 4.04 -15.50 20.32
N ASN A 304 3.75 -16.76 20.53
CA ASN A 304 3.29 -17.30 21.84
C ASN A 304 4.24 -17.03 23.03
N GLU A 305 5.53 -16.84 22.75
CA GLU A 305 6.57 -16.63 23.78
C GLU A 305 6.97 -15.16 23.91
N VAL A 306 6.36 -14.26 23.13
CA VAL A 306 6.72 -12.84 23.09
C VAL A 306 5.70 -12.01 23.89
N GLU A 307 6.17 -11.22 24.84
CA GLU A 307 5.37 -10.27 25.59
C GLU A 307 5.47 -8.88 24.95
N PHE A 308 4.43 -8.48 24.21
CA PHE A 308 4.41 -7.20 23.52
C PHE A 308 4.06 -6.02 24.41
N LYS A 309 4.83 -4.95 24.32
CA LYS A 309 4.38 -3.60 24.72
C LYS A 309 3.37 -3.07 23.70
N LYS A 310 2.28 -2.52 24.18
CA LYS A 310 1.21 -1.97 23.33
C LYS A 310 1.22 -0.46 23.38
N GLU A 311 1.70 0.17 22.29
CA GLU A 311 1.66 1.62 22.10
C GLU A 311 0.52 2.01 21.16
N LEU A 312 -0.57 2.49 21.74
CA LEU A 312 -1.83 2.76 21.07
C LEU A 312 -2.19 4.23 21.14
N THR A 313 -2.73 4.76 20.04
CA THR A 313 -3.33 6.09 20.01
C THR A 313 -4.36 6.22 18.90
N ASP A 314 -5.49 6.87 19.18
CA ASP A 314 -6.49 7.28 18.18
C ASP A 314 -6.26 8.72 17.72
N ARG A 315 -5.26 9.39 18.30
CA ARG A 315 -4.98 10.79 18.00
C ARG A 315 -4.26 10.94 16.68
N SER A 316 -4.83 11.78 15.80
CA SER A 316 -4.21 12.21 14.57
C SER A 316 -3.81 13.68 14.69
N PRO A 317 -2.59 14.08 14.29
CA PRO A 317 -2.21 15.49 14.18
C PRO A 317 -3.10 16.26 13.19
N VAL A 318 -3.72 15.57 12.25
CA VAL A 318 -4.60 16.18 11.23
C VAL A 318 -6.05 15.96 11.58
N ALA A 319 -6.78 17.05 11.88
CA ALA A 319 -8.21 16.98 12.16
C ALA A 319 -9.02 16.55 10.92
N LYS A 320 -10.11 15.80 11.11
CA LYS A 320 -11.00 15.35 10.02
C LYS A 320 -12.33 16.11 10.07
N ILE A 321 -12.68 16.81 9.00
CA ILE A 321 -13.95 17.50 8.85
C ILE A 321 -14.84 16.69 7.92
N ILE A 322 -15.77 15.94 8.48
CA ILE A 322 -16.69 15.08 7.70
C ILE A 322 -17.96 15.87 7.37
N MET A 323 -18.27 15.96 6.08
CA MET A 323 -19.36 16.79 5.56
C MET A 323 -20.28 15.98 4.64
N SER A 324 -21.58 15.98 4.93
CA SER A 324 -22.62 15.45 4.05
C SER A 324 -23.02 16.50 3.02
N VAL A 325 -23.01 16.14 1.75
CA VAL A 325 -23.28 17.03 0.62
C VAL A 325 -24.47 16.50 -0.18
N VAL A 326 -25.59 17.19 -0.15
CA VAL A 326 -26.85 16.74 -0.76
C VAL A 326 -27.39 17.79 -1.73
N PRO A 327 -27.47 17.48 -3.04
CA PRO A 327 -28.16 18.36 -4.00
C PRO A 327 -29.68 18.39 -3.75
N LYS A 328 -30.24 19.54 -3.44
CA LYS A 328 -31.70 19.72 -3.26
C LYS A 328 -32.22 20.84 -4.19
N GLY A 329 -33.00 20.47 -5.18
CA GLY A 329 -33.52 21.43 -6.15
C GLY A 329 -32.40 22.22 -6.85
N GLN A 330 -32.39 23.54 -6.73
CA GLN A 330 -31.35 24.44 -7.26
C GLN A 330 -30.24 24.73 -6.22
N ASN A 331 -30.24 24.06 -5.06
CA ASN A 331 -29.32 24.33 -3.98
C ASN A 331 -28.45 23.12 -3.69
N LEU A 332 -27.26 23.35 -3.14
CA LEU A 332 -26.41 22.35 -2.53
C LEU A 332 -26.50 22.52 -1.02
N VAL A 333 -26.91 21.48 -0.33
CA VAL A 333 -27.04 21.49 1.13
C VAL A 333 -25.85 20.76 1.71
N ILE A 334 -25.03 21.45 2.52
CA ILE A 334 -23.85 20.89 3.17
C ILE A 334 -24.06 20.97 4.68
N SER A 335 -23.99 19.81 5.33
CA SER A 335 -24.04 19.72 6.79
C SER A 335 -22.80 19.00 7.31
N ARG A 336 -22.43 19.29 8.54
CA ARG A 336 -21.50 18.41 9.24
C ARG A 336 -22.17 17.04 9.42
N HIS A 337 -21.43 15.96 9.17
CA HIS A 337 -22.01 14.62 9.30
C HIS A 337 -22.56 14.39 10.72
N GLY A 338 -23.76 13.82 10.82
CA GLY A 338 -24.47 13.64 12.09
C GLY A 338 -25.15 14.89 12.65
N SER A 339 -25.06 16.07 11.98
CA SER A 339 -25.71 17.32 12.39
C SER A 339 -26.96 17.61 11.54
N GLU A 340 -28.05 18.06 12.18
CA GLU A 340 -29.24 18.55 11.49
C GLU A 340 -29.05 19.94 10.89
N ASN A 341 -28.07 20.71 11.36
CA ASN A 341 -27.77 22.06 10.89
C ASN A 341 -27.02 22.01 9.55
N ALA A 342 -27.54 22.70 8.56
CA ALA A 342 -27.00 22.67 7.22
C ALA A 342 -26.84 24.08 6.63
N THR A 343 -25.74 24.26 5.91
CA THR A 343 -25.46 25.43 5.08
C THR A 343 -26.06 25.23 3.68
N VAL A 344 -26.87 26.14 3.23
CA VAL A 344 -27.50 26.09 1.92
C VAL A 344 -26.74 26.98 0.94
N ILE A 345 -26.10 26.35 -0.05
CA ILE A 345 -25.40 27.05 -1.11
C ILE A 345 -26.28 27.12 -2.34
N PRO A 346 -26.61 28.33 -2.86
CA PRO A 346 -27.30 28.47 -4.12
C PRO A 346 -26.44 27.87 -5.23
N LYS A 347 -26.97 26.91 -5.94
CA LYS A 347 -26.26 26.32 -7.05
C LYS A 347 -26.67 27.00 -8.35
N ASN A 348 -25.65 27.51 -9.03
CA ASN A 348 -25.79 27.95 -10.41
C ASN A 348 -25.48 26.81 -11.38
N PHE A 349 -25.76 25.55 -11.00
CA PHE A 349 -25.58 24.41 -11.87
C PHE A 349 -26.87 24.05 -12.56
N THR A 350 -26.80 23.84 -13.84
CA THR A 350 -27.86 23.22 -14.62
C THR A 350 -27.95 21.73 -14.39
N ASP A 351 -26.83 21.08 -14.00
CA ASP A 351 -26.70 19.64 -13.83
C ASP A 351 -26.35 19.24 -12.39
N LYS A 352 -26.95 18.15 -11.92
CA LYS A 352 -26.68 17.53 -10.58
C LYS A 352 -25.54 16.53 -10.62
N LYS A 353 -24.51 16.74 -11.45
CA LYS A 353 -23.45 15.75 -11.69
C LYS A 353 -22.36 15.86 -10.63
N LEU A 354 -21.78 14.71 -10.27
CA LEU A 354 -20.72 14.61 -9.28
C LEU A 354 -19.52 15.50 -9.64
N GLN A 355 -19.08 15.50 -10.90
CA GLN A 355 -17.94 16.29 -11.33
C GLN A 355 -18.11 17.79 -11.08
N ASP A 356 -19.32 18.34 -11.25
CA ASP A 356 -19.58 19.76 -11.02
C ASP A 356 -19.48 20.11 -9.53
N ILE A 357 -20.00 19.23 -8.66
CA ILE A 357 -19.90 19.38 -7.21
C ILE A 357 -18.44 19.33 -6.78
N VAL A 358 -17.70 18.30 -7.23
CA VAL A 358 -16.27 18.10 -6.90
C VAL A 358 -15.43 19.28 -7.39
N TYR A 359 -15.63 19.72 -8.63
CA TYR A 359 -14.89 20.86 -9.18
C TYR A 359 -15.15 22.15 -8.41
N ARG A 360 -16.41 22.43 -8.05
CA ARG A 360 -16.78 23.64 -7.31
C ARG A 360 -16.21 23.67 -5.90
N LEU A 361 -16.29 22.55 -5.17
CA LEU A 361 -15.80 22.48 -3.79
C LEU A 361 -14.27 22.28 -3.71
N GLY A 362 -13.67 21.72 -4.76
CA GLY A 362 -12.28 21.32 -4.76
C GLY A 362 -11.30 22.19 -5.55
N ARG A 363 -11.76 23.12 -6.40
CA ARG A 363 -10.90 23.83 -7.37
C ARG A 363 -9.69 24.57 -6.79
N GLY A 364 -9.74 24.94 -5.51
CA GLY A 364 -8.66 25.66 -4.82
C GLY A 364 -7.69 24.76 -4.05
N GLN A 365 -7.85 23.43 -4.07
CA GLN A 365 -7.13 22.50 -3.21
C GLN A 365 -6.77 21.20 -3.97
N SER A 366 -5.97 20.35 -3.32
CA SER A 366 -5.73 18.98 -3.79
C SER A 366 -6.91 18.06 -3.43
N ASN A 367 -7.33 17.22 -4.37
CA ASN A 367 -8.56 16.45 -4.29
C ASN A 367 -8.34 14.99 -4.67
N ILE A 368 -8.76 14.08 -3.82
CA ILE A 368 -8.90 12.65 -4.11
C ILE A 368 -10.38 12.34 -4.27
N ILE A 369 -10.72 11.60 -5.32
CA ILE A 369 -12.08 11.15 -5.59
C ILE A 369 -12.09 9.63 -5.64
N TYR A 370 -12.75 9.01 -4.66
CA TYR A 370 -12.90 7.56 -4.64
C TYR A 370 -13.92 7.09 -5.68
N ARG A 371 -13.53 6.13 -6.50
CA ARG A 371 -14.39 5.42 -7.45
C ARG A 371 -14.19 3.92 -7.31
N ASN A 372 -15.24 3.15 -7.37
CA ASN A 372 -15.19 1.70 -7.15
C ASN A 372 -14.72 0.89 -8.36
N ARG A 373 -14.55 1.50 -9.55
CA ARG A 373 -14.12 0.83 -10.78
C ARG A 373 -13.12 1.66 -11.57
N THR A 374 -12.22 1.00 -12.27
CA THR A 374 -11.16 1.64 -13.08
C THR A 374 -11.71 2.51 -14.20
N ASP A 375 -12.70 2.00 -14.95
CA ASP A 375 -13.36 2.75 -16.02
C ASP A 375 -14.10 3.98 -15.49
N TYR A 376 -14.63 3.93 -14.27
CA TYR A 376 -15.26 5.09 -13.62
C TYR A 376 -14.21 6.13 -13.20
N CYS A 377 -13.00 5.72 -12.82
CA CYS A 377 -11.90 6.67 -12.56
C CYS A 377 -11.53 7.44 -13.83
N GLU A 378 -11.29 6.73 -14.95
CA GLU A 378 -10.93 7.33 -16.23
C GLU A 378 -12.00 8.31 -16.74
N ASN A 379 -13.26 7.84 -16.78
CA ASN A 379 -14.37 8.67 -17.22
C ASN A 379 -14.59 9.88 -16.32
N PHE A 380 -14.37 9.75 -15.02
CA PHE A 380 -14.52 10.85 -14.08
C PHE A 380 -13.39 11.87 -14.23
N ALA A 381 -12.14 11.41 -14.36
CA ALA A 381 -11.00 12.28 -14.59
C ALA A 381 -11.18 13.09 -15.90
N GLN A 382 -11.63 12.45 -16.98
CA GLN A 382 -11.93 13.15 -18.23
C GLN A 382 -12.99 14.23 -18.04
N LYS A 383 -14.10 13.93 -17.32
CA LYS A 383 -15.16 14.90 -17.06
C LYS A 383 -14.68 16.09 -16.23
N ILE A 384 -13.78 15.89 -15.27
CA ILE A 384 -13.15 16.99 -14.52
C ILE A 384 -12.24 17.80 -15.44
N ALA A 385 -11.40 17.12 -16.25
CA ALA A 385 -10.51 17.78 -17.19
C ALA A 385 -11.29 18.64 -18.21
N ASP A 386 -12.48 18.21 -18.64
CA ASP A 386 -13.35 18.97 -19.54
C ASP A 386 -13.90 20.25 -18.91
N LEU A 387 -13.99 20.34 -17.59
CA LEU A 387 -14.43 21.54 -16.85
C LEU A 387 -13.31 22.58 -16.69
N ILE A 388 -12.05 22.19 -16.92
CA ILE A 388 -10.88 23.07 -16.77
C ILE A 388 -10.62 23.75 -18.12
N GLU A 389 -10.96 25.04 -18.23
CA GLU A 389 -10.83 25.81 -19.47
C GLU A 389 -9.42 26.41 -19.63
N GLU A 390 -8.84 26.97 -18.57
CA GLU A 390 -7.52 27.60 -18.57
C GLU A 390 -6.51 26.74 -17.80
N VAL A 391 -5.44 26.35 -18.49
CA VAL A 391 -4.34 25.60 -17.90
C VAL A 391 -3.10 26.48 -17.97
N PRO A 392 -2.48 26.84 -16.84
CA PRO A 392 -1.16 27.46 -16.86
C PRO A 392 -0.15 26.50 -17.48
N GLU A 393 0.79 27.01 -18.27
CA GLU A 393 1.95 26.23 -18.72
C GLU A 393 2.67 25.64 -17.50
N ASN A 394 2.89 24.33 -17.54
CA ASN A 394 3.53 23.59 -16.46
C ASN A 394 4.44 22.51 -17.05
N ASP A 395 5.74 22.75 -16.96
CA ASP A 395 6.75 21.87 -17.55
C ASP A 395 6.69 20.45 -16.98
N SER A 396 6.46 20.30 -15.68
CA SER A 396 6.38 18.97 -15.04
C SER A 396 5.19 18.15 -15.54
N LEU A 397 4.04 18.79 -15.77
CA LEU A 397 2.87 18.11 -16.31
C LEU A 397 3.03 17.77 -17.78
N GLU A 398 3.71 18.62 -18.57
CA GLU A 398 4.02 18.36 -19.97
C GLU A 398 5.04 17.23 -20.10
N GLU A 399 6.12 17.23 -19.31
CA GLU A 399 7.08 16.12 -19.23
C GLU A 399 6.40 14.80 -18.90
N ALA A 400 5.49 14.79 -17.93
CA ALA A 400 4.74 13.59 -17.56
C ALA A 400 3.80 13.12 -18.67
N ALA A 401 3.13 14.05 -19.36
CA ALA A 401 2.25 13.71 -20.49
C ALA A 401 3.05 13.14 -21.66
N SER A 402 4.19 13.77 -22.00
CA SER A 402 5.08 13.29 -23.07
C SER A 402 5.68 11.90 -22.74
N TYR A 403 6.00 11.64 -21.47
CA TYR A 403 6.45 10.31 -21.04
C TYR A 403 5.39 9.24 -21.30
N ILE A 404 4.13 9.54 -21.02
CA ILE A 404 3.03 8.59 -21.30
C ILE A 404 2.88 8.37 -22.81
N GLU A 405 2.95 9.41 -23.62
CA GLU A 405 2.85 9.31 -25.08
C GLU A 405 4.01 8.51 -25.67
N GLU A 406 5.21 8.67 -25.13
CA GLU A 406 6.42 7.99 -25.60
C GLU A 406 6.48 6.52 -25.16
N PHE A 407 6.23 6.22 -23.87
CA PHE A 407 6.48 4.88 -23.30
C PHE A 407 5.23 4.01 -23.16
N ILE A 408 4.01 4.60 -23.23
CA ILE A 408 2.75 3.87 -23.06
C ILE A 408 1.94 3.90 -24.35
N HIS A 409 1.30 5.04 -24.67
CA HIS A 409 0.55 5.23 -25.91
C HIS A 409 0.08 6.68 -26.07
N ASP A 410 0.13 7.20 -27.29
CA ASP A 410 -0.20 8.60 -27.63
C ASP A 410 -1.66 8.97 -27.32
N GLU A 411 -2.60 8.02 -27.45
CA GLU A 411 -4.03 8.21 -27.19
C GLU A 411 -4.45 7.74 -25.79
N PHE A 412 -3.52 7.45 -24.89
CA PHE A 412 -3.88 7.10 -23.52
C PHE A 412 -4.37 8.34 -22.79
N SER A 413 -5.64 8.37 -22.38
CA SER A 413 -6.33 9.59 -21.90
C SER A 413 -5.65 10.26 -20.70
N LEU A 414 -4.78 9.53 -19.96
CA LEU A 414 -4.03 10.08 -18.84
C LEU A 414 -3.10 11.22 -19.26
N ALA A 415 -2.47 11.15 -20.45
CA ALA A 415 -1.59 12.22 -20.94
C ALA A 415 -2.35 13.55 -21.09
N ALA A 416 -3.48 13.53 -21.77
CA ALA A 416 -4.32 14.71 -21.96
C ALA A 416 -4.87 15.27 -20.62
N ASN A 417 -5.24 14.38 -19.69
CA ASN A 417 -5.71 14.77 -18.37
C ASN A 417 -4.61 15.42 -17.53
N LEU A 418 -3.39 14.86 -17.55
CA LEU A 418 -2.23 15.41 -16.81
C LEU A 418 -1.90 16.84 -17.22
N ARG A 419 -1.96 17.18 -18.51
CA ARG A 419 -1.79 18.57 -18.97
C ARG A 419 -2.74 19.55 -18.30
N LYS A 420 -3.85 19.05 -17.78
CA LYS A 420 -4.85 19.83 -17.03
C LYS A 420 -4.76 19.68 -15.50
N GLY A 421 -3.70 19.06 -14.98
CA GLY A 421 -3.53 18.79 -13.56
C GLY A 421 -4.55 17.80 -13.01
N VAL A 422 -5.05 16.89 -13.86
CA VAL A 422 -6.01 15.84 -13.51
C VAL A 422 -5.40 14.47 -13.77
N ALA A 423 -5.56 13.53 -12.84
CA ALA A 423 -5.07 12.17 -12.99
C ALA A 423 -6.12 11.13 -12.58
N PHE A 424 -5.84 9.88 -12.89
CA PHE A 424 -6.48 8.72 -12.29
C PHE A 424 -5.43 7.71 -11.84
N HIS A 425 -5.81 6.92 -10.83
CA HIS A 425 -4.91 5.93 -10.22
C HIS A 425 -5.67 4.65 -9.87
N TYR A 426 -5.12 3.51 -10.29
CA TYR A 426 -5.67 2.18 -10.00
C TYR A 426 -4.58 1.10 -10.17
N GLY A 427 -4.83 -0.12 -9.64
CA GLY A 427 -3.87 -1.23 -9.66
C GLY A 427 -3.29 -1.59 -11.04
N PRO A 428 -4.10 -1.71 -12.10
CA PRO A 428 -3.60 -2.03 -13.45
C PRO A 428 -2.91 -0.88 -14.21
N LEU A 429 -2.43 0.18 -13.55
CA LEU A 429 -1.50 1.13 -14.18
C LEU A 429 -0.08 0.56 -14.23
N PRO A 430 0.72 0.92 -15.26
CA PRO A 430 2.16 0.66 -15.26
C PRO A 430 2.83 1.21 -14.00
N SER A 431 3.82 0.50 -13.46
CA SER A 431 4.46 0.89 -12.19
C SER A 431 5.15 2.25 -12.28
N SER A 432 5.87 2.52 -13.36
CA SER A 432 6.51 3.81 -13.62
C SER A 432 5.49 4.97 -13.65
N VAL A 433 4.36 4.77 -14.34
CA VAL A 433 3.28 5.76 -14.42
C VAL A 433 2.64 6.01 -13.04
N ARG A 434 2.45 4.95 -12.23
CA ARG A 434 1.93 5.11 -10.86
C ARG A 434 2.84 5.98 -10.02
N VAL A 435 4.13 5.66 -9.96
CA VAL A 435 5.12 6.42 -9.19
C VAL A 435 5.18 7.88 -9.68
N MET A 436 5.21 8.10 -10.99
CA MET A 436 5.19 9.44 -11.58
C MET A 436 3.95 10.23 -11.15
N VAL A 437 2.74 9.66 -11.25
CA VAL A 437 1.50 10.32 -10.82
C VAL A 437 1.50 10.60 -9.31
N GLU A 438 1.99 9.67 -8.50
CA GLU A 438 2.12 9.85 -7.05
C GLU A 438 3.04 11.01 -6.68
N ASN A 439 4.17 11.15 -7.39
CA ASN A 439 5.10 12.25 -7.18
C ASN A 439 4.48 13.60 -7.58
N LEU A 440 3.80 13.69 -8.73
CA LEU A 440 3.09 14.89 -9.15
C LEU A 440 1.99 15.33 -8.18
N VAL A 441 1.31 14.36 -7.53
CA VAL A 441 0.35 14.68 -6.46
C VAL A 441 1.06 15.18 -5.21
N LYS A 442 2.19 14.58 -4.81
CA LYS A 442 2.99 15.04 -3.66
C LYS A 442 3.55 16.45 -3.87
N GLU A 443 3.98 16.77 -5.07
CA GLU A 443 4.48 18.08 -5.47
C GLU A 443 3.36 19.12 -5.62
N GLY A 444 2.08 18.69 -5.67
CA GLY A 444 0.91 19.56 -5.79
C GLY A 444 0.58 19.97 -7.22
N GLU A 445 1.23 19.38 -8.22
CA GLU A 445 1.00 19.65 -9.63
C GLU A 445 -0.34 19.05 -10.10
N VAL A 446 -0.67 17.84 -9.64
CA VAL A 446 -1.97 17.20 -9.86
C VAL A 446 -2.94 17.63 -8.77
N ARG A 447 -3.99 18.35 -9.18
CA ARG A 447 -5.02 18.86 -8.25
C ARG A 447 -6.22 17.95 -8.07
N PHE A 448 -6.56 17.14 -9.06
CA PHE A 448 -7.67 16.18 -8.99
C PHE A 448 -7.19 14.81 -9.39
N ILE A 449 -7.39 13.82 -8.51
CA ILE A 449 -7.05 12.44 -8.81
C ILE A 449 -8.22 11.51 -8.47
N ALA A 450 -8.67 10.74 -9.48
CA ALA A 450 -9.70 9.72 -9.30
C ALA A 450 -9.03 8.36 -9.01
N CYS A 451 -9.37 7.72 -7.88
CA CYS A 451 -8.72 6.49 -7.43
C CYS A 451 -9.72 5.38 -7.11
N THR A 452 -9.27 4.13 -7.25
CA THR A 452 -9.97 2.94 -6.74
C THR A 452 -9.55 2.59 -5.31
N SER A 453 -9.94 1.42 -4.81
CA SER A 453 -9.55 0.89 -3.49
C SER A 453 -8.03 0.74 -3.29
N THR A 454 -7.22 0.88 -4.32
CA THR A 454 -5.75 0.96 -4.19
C THR A 454 -5.30 2.07 -3.24
N LEU A 455 -6.13 3.09 -3.05
CA LEU A 455 -5.94 4.10 -1.99
C LEU A 455 -5.84 3.52 -0.58
N ALA A 456 -6.55 2.42 -0.31
CA ALA A 456 -6.52 1.75 0.99
C ALA A 456 -5.26 0.89 1.18
N GLU A 457 -4.56 0.53 0.09
CA GLU A 457 -3.48 -0.44 0.07
C GLU A 457 -2.07 0.18 0.26
N GLY A 458 -1.96 1.25 1.05
CA GLY A 458 -0.66 1.81 1.45
C GLY A 458 -0.07 2.88 0.53
N ILE A 459 -0.75 3.31 -0.52
CA ILE A 459 -0.27 4.38 -1.40
C ILE A 459 -0.35 5.73 -0.67
N ASN A 460 0.77 6.44 -0.57
CA ASN A 460 0.83 7.73 0.12
C ASN A 460 0.45 8.88 -0.82
N LEU A 461 -0.85 9.04 -1.09
CA LEU A 461 -1.42 10.17 -1.82
C LEU A 461 -2.09 11.14 -0.84
N PRO A 462 -1.42 12.19 -0.42
CA PRO A 462 -2.02 13.17 0.48
C PRO A 462 -2.88 14.16 -0.29
N SER A 463 -4.06 14.49 0.24
CA SER A 463 -4.87 15.57 -0.30
C SER A 463 -5.60 16.35 0.79
N LYS A 464 -5.96 17.61 0.53
CA LYS A 464 -6.80 18.38 1.46
C LYS A 464 -8.23 17.82 1.48
N ASN A 465 -8.75 17.38 0.34
CA ASN A 465 -10.12 16.96 0.16
C ASN A 465 -10.23 15.51 -0.31
N LEU A 466 -11.13 14.76 0.29
CA LEU A 466 -11.54 13.43 -0.15
C LEU A 466 -13.05 13.44 -0.45
N PHE A 467 -13.43 12.95 -1.63
CA PHE A 467 -14.83 12.83 -2.04
C PHE A 467 -15.22 11.36 -2.12
N LEU A 468 -16.28 10.99 -1.42
CA LEU A 468 -16.86 9.64 -1.39
C LEU A 468 -18.29 9.70 -1.93
N GLN A 469 -18.61 8.85 -2.91
CA GLN A 469 -19.96 8.64 -3.41
C GLN A 469 -20.23 7.14 -3.52
N ASN A 470 -21.14 6.64 -2.69
CA ASN A 470 -21.54 5.24 -2.61
C ASN A 470 -20.31 4.29 -2.62
N PRO A 471 -19.42 4.37 -1.60
CA PRO A 471 -18.23 3.55 -1.56
C PRO A 471 -18.59 2.08 -1.38
N THR A 472 -18.27 1.25 -2.37
CA THR A 472 -18.54 -0.19 -2.39
C THR A 472 -17.36 -0.95 -2.96
N GLN A 473 -17.24 -2.23 -2.59
CA GLN A 473 -16.27 -3.14 -3.18
C GLN A 473 -16.96 -3.95 -4.29
N PRO A 474 -16.57 -3.79 -5.56
CA PRO A 474 -17.15 -4.57 -6.65
C PRO A 474 -16.70 -6.03 -6.54
N VAL A 475 -17.65 -6.94 -6.73
CA VAL A 475 -17.40 -8.39 -6.80
C VAL A 475 -17.84 -8.89 -8.18
N PRO A 476 -17.01 -9.63 -8.91
CA PRO A 476 -17.38 -10.16 -10.22
C PRO A 476 -18.65 -11.03 -10.11
N ARG A 477 -19.65 -10.75 -10.95
CA ARG A 477 -20.91 -11.51 -11.05
C ARG A 477 -21.81 -11.52 -9.80
N GLU A 478 -21.46 -10.74 -8.76
CA GLU A 478 -22.26 -10.58 -7.55
C GLU A 478 -22.59 -9.10 -7.30
N PRO A 479 -23.59 -8.79 -6.45
CA PRO A 479 -23.79 -7.43 -5.96
C PRO A 479 -22.54 -6.92 -5.25
N SER A 480 -22.29 -5.62 -5.37
CA SER A 480 -21.17 -4.99 -4.65
C SER A 480 -21.31 -5.20 -3.14
N LYS A 481 -20.18 -5.42 -2.47
CA LYS A 481 -20.11 -5.62 -1.02
C LYS A 481 -19.75 -4.32 -0.30
N ARG A 482 -20.02 -4.26 0.99
CA ARG A 482 -19.56 -3.19 1.89
C ARG A 482 -18.03 -3.18 1.90
N ILE A 483 -17.42 -2.01 1.90
CA ILE A 483 -15.98 -1.87 2.16
C ILE A 483 -15.73 -2.15 3.64
N GLU A 484 -14.70 -2.91 3.94
CA GLU A 484 -14.24 -3.16 5.30
C GLU A 484 -13.84 -1.85 6.01
N ASP A 485 -14.17 -1.69 7.28
CA ASP A 485 -13.97 -0.46 8.03
C ASP A 485 -12.49 -0.04 8.07
N VAL A 486 -11.56 -0.99 8.19
CA VAL A 486 -10.11 -0.70 8.12
C VAL A 486 -9.72 -0.11 6.77
N LYS A 487 -10.24 -0.64 5.67
CA LYS A 487 -9.99 -0.08 4.33
C LYS A 487 -10.58 1.31 4.18
N LEU A 488 -11.79 1.52 4.71
CA LEU A 488 -12.42 2.84 4.70
C LEU A 488 -11.63 3.84 5.55
N ASN A 489 -11.17 3.42 6.74
CA ASN A 489 -10.33 4.24 7.62
C ASN A 489 -9.00 4.61 6.95
N ASN A 490 -8.38 3.68 6.21
CA ASN A 490 -7.20 3.97 5.40
C ASN A 490 -7.47 4.98 4.28
N ILE A 491 -8.62 4.85 3.59
CA ILE A 491 -9.04 5.81 2.56
C ILE A 491 -9.27 7.20 3.19
N THR A 492 -10.03 7.28 4.27
CA THR A 492 -10.34 8.55 4.96
C THR A 492 -9.11 9.15 5.64
N GLY A 493 -8.15 8.31 6.03
CA GLY A 493 -6.83 8.70 6.52
C GLY A 493 -6.05 9.57 5.53
N ARG A 494 -6.32 9.46 4.23
CA ARG A 494 -5.66 10.26 3.16
C ARG A 494 -6.13 11.71 3.09
N ALA A 495 -7.26 12.05 3.72
CA ALA A 495 -7.72 13.44 3.80
C ALA A 495 -6.87 14.23 4.79
N GLY A 496 -6.15 15.23 4.32
CA GLY A 496 -5.20 16.03 5.09
C GLY A 496 -3.83 15.33 5.28
N ARG A 497 -2.77 16.10 5.16
CA ARG A 497 -1.40 15.65 5.34
C ARG A 497 -0.74 16.36 6.51
N MET A 498 -0.08 15.59 7.39
CA MET A 498 0.79 16.12 8.43
C MET A 498 1.86 17.05 7.82
N LEU A 499 2.18 18.14 8.45
CA LEU A 499 3.10 19.20 8.01
C LEU A 499 2.62 20.03 6.79
N GLN A 500 1.41 19.78 6.26
CA GLN A 500 0.83 20.59 5.17
C GLN A 500 -0.55 21.17 5.53
N HIS A 501 -1.35 20.41 6.30
CA HIS A 501 -2.73 20.75 6.60
C HIS A 501 -3.03 20.56 8.09
N PHE A 502 -3.71 21.54 8.73
CA PHE A 502 -4.26 21.36 10.07
C PHE A 502 -5.48 20.42 10.07
N SER A 503 -6.21 20.39 8.94
CA SER A 503 -7.38 19.51 8.76
C SER A 503 -7.48 18.94 7.36
N GLY A 504 -8.13 17.78 7.23
CA GLY A 504 -8.58 17.20 5.97
C GLY A 504 -10.11 17.21 5.88
N ASN A 505 -10.65 17.45 4.68
CA ASN A 505 -12.07 17.47 4.41
C ASN A 505 -12.51 16.12 3.80
N ILE A 506 -13.56 15.54 4.32
CA ILE A 506 -14.18 14.32 3.80
C ILE A 506 -15.61 14.68 3.38
N PHE A 507 -15.87 14.67 2.07
CA PHE A 507 -17.17 14.97 1.50
C PHE A 507 -17.93 13.68 1.19
N LEU A 508 -19.03 13.46 1.88
CA LEU A 508 -19.96 12.35 1.66
C LEU A 508 -21.07 12.83 0.72
N ILE A 509 -21.02 12.40 -0.54
CA ILE A 509 -21.95 12.84 -1.56
C ILE A 509 -23.19 11.96 -1.53
N GLU A 510 -24.35 12.57 -1.23
CA GLU A 510 -25.67 11.91 -1.12
C GLU A 510 -25.66 10.66 -0.21
N PRO A 511 -25.15 10.73 1.05
CA PRO A 511 -24.96 9.54 1.89
C PRO A 511 -26.25 8.77 2.16
N ASP A 512 -27.40 9.44 2.21
CA ASP A 512 -28.71 8.78 2.39
C ASP A 512 -29.11 7.87 1.22
N SER A 513 -28.48 8.03 0.05
CA SER A 513 -28.71 7.21 -1.14
C SER A 513 -27.74 6.03 -1.30
N TRP A 514 -26.79 5.86 -0.38
CA TRP A 514 -25.79 4.80 -0.44
C TRP A 514 -26.40 3.42 -0.18
N ASP A 515 -25.78 2.40 -0.78
CA ASP A 515 -26.16 0.99 -0.55
C ASP A 515 -25.92 0.59 0.91
N PHE A 516 -24.84 1.11 1.52
CA PHE A 516 -24.46 0.94 2.92
C PHE A 516 -24.37 2.32 3.57
N LYS A 517 -25.20 2.59 4.58
CA LYS A 517 -25.36 3.93 5.19
C LYS A 517 -24.62 4.10 6.51
N ASP A 518 -24.17 3.00 7.08
CA ASP A 518 -23.65 2.84 8.44
C ASP A 518 -22.10 2.98 8.53
N TYR A 519 -21.45 3.48 7.49
CA TYR A 519 -19.98 3.58 7.44
C TYR A 519 -19.33 4.50 8.47
N PHE A 520 -20.06 5.51 8.93
CA PHE A 520 -19.54 6.53 9.86
C PHE A 520 -20.33 6.54 11.17
N ASP A 521 -21.14 5.51 11.41
CA ASP A 521 -21.81 5.31 12.67
C ASP A 521 -20.80 4.80 13.72
N ASP A 522 -21.06 5.10 14.99
CA ASP A 522 -20.28 4.59 16.12
C ASP A 522 -20.54 3.09 16.31
N ASN A 523 -20.02 2.27 15.42
CA ASN A 523 -20.02 0.83 15.61
C ASN A 523 -18.73 0.44 16.33
N ASP A 524 -18.84 -0.36 17.38
CA ASP A 524 -17.66 -1.01 17.97
C ASP A 524 -17.02 -1.90 16.90
N GLU A 525 -15.78 -1.61 16.48
CA GLU A 525 -15.03 -2.47 15.59
C GLU A 525 -14.91 -3.85 16.25
N GLU A 526 -15.35 -4.91 15.57
CA GLU A 526 -15.11 -6.27 16.05
C GLU A 526 -13.60 -6.55 16.08
N ASP A 527 -13.05 -6.87 17.23
CA ASP A 527 -11.66 -7.27 17.37
C ASP A 527 -11.38 -8.57 16.62
N ILE A 528 -10.45 -8.52 15.67
CA ILE A 528 -9.95 -9.72 15.01
C ILE A 528 -8.89 -10.34 15.91
N LYS A 529 -9.27 -11.43 16.58
CA LYS A 529 -8.45 -12.07 17.61
C LYS A 529 -7.57 -13.19 17.10
N ILE A 530 -7.85 -13.69 15.89
CA ILE A 530 -7.14 -14.86 15.34
C ILE A 530 -6.64 -14.59 13.91
N PRO A 531 -5.45 -15.11 13.55
CA PRO A 531 -4.93 -15.03 12.19
C PRO A 531 -5.84 -15.72 11.17
N SER A 532 -5.76 -15.31 9.90
CA SER A 532 -6.55 -15.90 8.81
C SER A 532 -6.35 -17.42 8.66
N TYR A 533 -5.21 -17.97 9.07
CA TYR A 533 -4.93 -19.40 9.09
C TYR A 533 -5.94 -20.16 9.97
N PHE A 534 -6.05 -19.79 11.26
CA PHE A 534 -7.00 -20.42 12.18
C PHE A 534 -8.44 -20.07 11.83
N LYS A 535 -8.70 -18.86 11.40
CA LYS A 535 -10.04 -18.45 10.95
C LYS A 535 -10.53 -19.33 9.79
N SER A 536 -9.68 -19.62 8.81
CA SER A 536 -10.04 -20.51 7.71
C SER A 536 -10.25 -21.96 8.15
N LEU A 537 -9.46 -22.45 9.10
CA LEU A 537 -9.69 -23.78 9.69
C LEU A 537 -11.03 -23.88 10.40
N ASN A 538 -11.44 -22.84 11.13
CA ASN A 538 -12.69 -22.83 11.89
C ASN A 538 -13.94 -22.61 11.01
N GLU A 539 -13.89 -21.66 10.09
CA GLU A 539 -15.07 -21.21 9.34
C GLU A 539 -15.21 -21.88 7.96
N GLU A 540 -14.10 -22.36 7.38
CA GLU A 540 -14.02 -22.89 6.02
C GLU A 540 -13.42 -24.31 6.03
N PHE A 541 -13.72 -25.06 7.06
CA PHE A 541 -13.19 -26.41 7.30
C PHE A 541 -13.38 -27.36 6.12
N ALA A 542 -14.57 -27.33 5.49
CA ALA A 542 -14.90 -28.20 4.35
C ALA A 542 -13.93 -27.97 3.17
N GLN A 543 -13.60 -26.70 2.85
CA GLN A 543 -12.68 -26.36 1.76
C GLN A 543 -11.23 -26.79 2.09
N VAL A 544 -10.84 -26.74 3.37
CA VAL A 544 -9.51 -27.25 3.78
C VAL A 544 -9.44 -28.78 3.58
N ILE A 545 -10.49 -29.51 3.95
CA ILE A 545 -10.58 -30.97 3.71
C ILE A 545 -10.58 -31.29 2.21
N GLU A 546 -11.32 -30.53 1.41
CA GLU A 546 -11.27 -30.65 -0.05
C GLU A 546 -9.85 -30.43 -0.60
N ALA A 547 -9.13 -29.41 -0.12
CA ALA A 547 -7.75 -29.15 -0.56
C ALA A 547 -6.79 -30.29 -0.17
N LEU A 548 -7.00 -30.94 0.99
CA LEU A 548 -6.26 -32.12 1.41
C LEU A 548 -6.59 -33.37 0.61
N SER A 549 -7.85 -33.52 0.14
CA SER A 549 -8.28 -34.61 -0.72
C SER A 549 -7.96 -34.37 -2.21
N GLY A 550 -7.71 -33.12 -2.60
CA GLY A 550 -7.43 -32.68 -3.97
C GLY A 550 -8.65 -32.48 -4.85
N GLU A 551 -9.81 -32.43 -4.27
CA GLU A 551 -11.11 -32.26 -4.95
C GLU A 551 -11.62 -30.81 -4.95
N LEU A 552 -10.75 -29.85 -4.63
CA LEU A 552 -11.14 -28.43 -4.52
C LEU A 552 -11.72 -27.92 -5.84
N THR A 553 -13.01 -27.62 -5.83
CA THR A 553 -13.79 -27.20 -7.01
C THR A 553 -13.89 -25.68 -7.16
N ASP A 554 -13.42 -24.91 -6.16
CA ASP A 554 -13.47 -23.45 -6.21
C ASP A 554 -12.56 -22.89 -7.31
N GLU A 555 -13.17 -22.33 -8.34
CA GLU A 555 -12.49 -21.68 -9.46
C GLU A 555 -11.98 -20.27 -9.12
N GLY A 556 -12.28 -19.77 -7.91
CA GLY A 556 -11.91 -18.43 -7.44
C GLY A 556 -10.45 -18.28 -7.02
N GLY A 557 -10.05 -17.05 -6.72
CA GLY A 557 -8.71 -16.74 -6.22
C GLY A 557 -8.39 -17.31 -4.82
N ASP A 558 -9.40 -17.75 -4.09
CA ASP A 558 -9.29 -18.26 -2.72
C ASP A 558 -8.62 -19.65 -2.62
N ARG A 559 -8.59 -20.45 -3.71
CA ARG A 559 -7.94 -21.77 -3.71
C ARG A 559 -6.47 -21.76 -3.31
N TYR A 560 -5.73 -20.73 -3.66
CA TYR A 560 -4.32 -20.58 -3.28
C TYR A 560 -4.13 -20.59 -1.76
N ARG A 561 -5.06 -19.99 -1.03
CA ARG A 561 -5.09 -20.00 0.43
C ARG A 561 -5.27 -21.41 0.99
N PHE A 562 -6.26 -22.15 0.50
CA PHE A 562 -6.53 -23.51 0.98
C PHE A 562 -5.38 -24.46 0.66
N TYR A 563 -4.73 -24.32 -0.49
CA TYR A 563 -3.52 -25.09 -0.78
C TYR A 563 -2.35 -24.71 0.16
N THR A 564 -2.20 -23.43 0.49
CA THR A 564 -1.19 -23.00 1.44
C THR A 564 -1.43 -23.61 2.83
N ILE A 565 -2.69 -23.63 3.28
CA ILE A 565 -3.09 -24.25 4.55
C ILE A 565 -2.83 -25.76 4.52
N ALA A 566 -3.27 -26.45 3.46
CA ALA A 566 -3.08 -27.90 3.31
C ALA A 566 -1.60 -28.29 3.31
N ASN A 567 -0.76 -27.56 2.54
CA ASN A 567 0.69 -27.80 2.49
C ASN A 567 1.36 -27.58 3.86
N LYS A 568 0.92 -26.54 4.61
CA LYS A 568 1.40 -26.30 5.98
C LYS A 568 1.05 -27.47 6.90
N LEU A 569 -0.20 -27.92 6.91
CA LEU A 569 -0.65 -29.04 7.75
C LEU A 569 0.11 -30.34 7.43
N ILE A 570 0.33 -30.65 6.13
CA ILE A 570 1.12 -31.81 5.71
C ILE A 570 2.56 -31.73 6.24
N LYS A 571 3.18 -30.54 6.19
CA LYS A 571 4.51 -30.29 6.74
C LYS A 571 4.52 -30.47 8.25
N GLU A 572 3.55 -29.91 8.97
CA GLU A 572 3.44 -30.03 10.43
C GLU A 572 3.31 -31.49 10.87
N PHE A 573 2.56 -32.29 10.14
CA PHE A 573 2.48 -33.73 10.37
C PHE A 573 3.83 -34.40 10.20
N GLY A 574 4.53 -34.14 9.07
CA GLY A 574 5.85 -34.70 8.78
C GLY A 574 6.93 -34.31 9.79
N SER A 575 6.82 -33.14 10.42
CA SER A 575 7.73 -32.67 11.49
C SER A 575 7.27 -33.02 12.90
N GLY A 576 6.11 -33.66 13.06
CA GLY A 576 5.56 -34.04 14.38
C GLY A 576 4.97 -32.88 15.18
N VAL A 577 4.67 -31.74 14.55
CA VAL A 577 4.15 -30.53 15.21
C VAL A 577 2.62 -30.38 15.07
N LEU A 578 1.98 -31.16 14.22
CA LEU A 578 0.53 -31.06 13.95
C LEU A 578 -0.32 -31.12 15.22
N GLU A 579 0.07 -31.94 16.19
CA GLU A 579 -0.67 -32.08 17.46
C GLU A 579 -0.72 -30.75 18.23
N ALA A 580 0.32 -29.93 18.18
CA ALA A 580 0.33 -28.60 18.78
C ALA A 580 -0.68 -27.66 18.11
N THR A 581 -0.78 -27.72 16.78
CA THR A 581 -1.79 -26.95 16.03
C THR A 581 -3.22 -27.41 16.37
N LEU A 582 -3.45 -28.72 16.50
CA LEU A 582 -4.76 -29.28 16.87
C LEU A 582 -5.17 -28.93 18.30
N GLN A 583 -4.20 -28.66 19.18
CA GLN A 583 -4.43 -28.27 20.58
C GLN A 583 -4.43 -26.76 20.80
N ALA A 584 -4.17 -25.96 19.75
CA ALA A 584 -4.17 -24.51 19.86
C ALA A 584 -5.53 -23.99 20.34
N SER A 585 -5.53 -23.01 21.24
CA SER A 585 -6.73 -22.41 21.82
C SER A 585 -7.61 -21.70 20.78
N GLU A 586 -7.02 -21.28 19.69
CA GLU A 586 -7.65 -20.59 18.56
C GLU A 586 -8.43 -21.54 17.65
N LEU A 587 -8.17 -22.84 17.74
CA LEU A 587 -8.84 -23.85 16.95
C LEU A 587 -10.13 -24.32 17.64
N THR A 588 -11.28 -23.85 17.17
CA THR A 588 -12.59 -24.12 17.77
C THR A 588 -13.30 -25.35 17.19
N LEU A 589 -12.60 -26.17 16.41
CA LEU A 589 -13.14 -27.40 15.84
C LEU A 589 -13.57 -28.42 16.93
N SER A 590 -14.64 -29.14 16.65
CA SER A 590 -15.07 -30.26 17.47
C SER A 590 -14.06 -31.41 17.46
N SER A 591 -14.14 -32.34 18.44
CA SER A 591 -13.27 -33.50 18.48
C SER A 591 -13.32 -34.35 17.22
N ASP A 592 -14.52 -34.52 16.65
CA ASP A 592 -14.72 -35.29 15.40
C ASP A 592 -14.08 -34.58 14.20
N GLU A 593 -14.18 -33.25 14.10
CA GLU A 593 -13.54 -32.47 13.05
C GLU A 593 -12.01 -32.48 13.18
N LYS A 594 -11.48 -32.41 14.39
CA LYS A 594 -10.02 -32.53 14.64
C LYS A 594 -9.50 -33.90 14.24
N GLU A 595 -10.24 -34.99 14.54
CA GLU A 595 -9.91 -36.34 14.11
C GLU A 595 -10.00 -36.48 12.59
N GLN A 596 -11.04 -35.92 11.95
CA GLN A 596 -11.14 -35.88 10.49
C GLN A 596 -9.98 -35.14 9.84
N LEU A 597 -9.60 -33.95 10.38
CA LEU A 597 -8.47 -33.17 9.91
C LEU A 597 -7.17 -33.99 10.01
N SER A 598 -6.89 -34.57 11.17
CA SER A 598 -5.70 -35.38 11.42
C SER A 598 -5.59 -36.56 10.44
N ASN A 599 -6.69 -37.30 10.25
CA ASN A 599 -6.75 -38.44 9.32
C ASN A 599 -6.53 -37.99 7.87
N SER A 600 -7.13 -36.85 7.47
CA SER A 600 -6.98 -36.31 6.12
C SER A 600 -5.55 -35.83 5.85
N VAL A 601 -4.91 -35.21 6.84
CA VAL A 601 -3.50 -34.77 6.74
C VAL A 601 -2.56 -35.97 6.70
N GLU A 602 -2.75 -37.00 7.53
CA GLU A 602 -1.99 -38.21 7.50
C GLU A 602 -2.07 -38.92 6.12
N LEU A 603 -3.28 -39.03 5.59
CA LEU A 603 -3.51 -39.63 4.26
C LEU A 603 -2.82 -38.79 3.15
N ALA A 604 -2.91 -37.47 3.23
CA ALA A 604 -2.24 -36.58 2.30
C ALA A 604 -0.71 -36.72 2.38
N HIS A 605 -0.15 -36.82 3.59
CA HIS A 605 1.28 -37.05 3.82
C HIS A 605 1.74 -38.40 3.27
N GLN A 606 0.97 -39.49 3.50
CA GLN A 606 1.26 -40.82 2.93
C GLN A 606 1.23 -40.82 1.39
N ASN A 607 0.37 -40.00 0.79
CA ASN A 607 0.26 -39.84 -0.66
C ASN A 607 1.31 -38.88 -1.27
N LEU A 608 2.11 -38.23 -0.46
CA LEU A 608 3.12 -37.27 -0.92
C LEU A 608 4.19 -38.00 -1.73
N LYS A 609 4.45 -37.51 -2.97
CA LYS A 609 5.48 -38.05 -3.88
C LYS A 609 6.69 -37.13 -4.03
N VAL A 610 6.51 -35.86 -3.64
CA VAL A 610 7.56 -34.84 -3.68
C VAL A 610 8.19 -34.66 -2.29
N ALA A 611 9.39 -34.13 -2.22
CA ALA A 611 10.02 -33.80 -0.96
C ALA A 611 9.22 -32.69 -0.23
N THR A 612 9.14 -32.75 1.11
CA THR A 612 8.42 -31.75 1.92
C THR A 612 8.91 -30.33 1.66
N PHE A 613 10.21 -30.15 1.38
CA PHE A 613 10.81 -28.87 0.97
C PHE A 613 10.09 -28.24 -0.24
N THR A 614 9.58 -29.04 -1.19
CA THR A 614 8.89 -28.49 -2.36
C THR A 614 7.55 -27.86 -2.01
N LEU A 615 6.87 -28.33 -0.96
CA LEU A 615 5.65 -27.72 -0.44
C LEU A 615 5.94 -26.35 0.18
N GLU A 616 7.06 -26.23 0.89
CA GLU A 616 7.50 -24.92 1.44
C GLU A 616 7.90 -23.94 0.34
N ALA A 617 8.60 -24.42 -0.67
CA ALA A 617 9.04 -23.60 -1.79
C ALA A 617 7.85 -23.13 -2.67
N ASN A 618 6.76 -23.88 -2.69
CA ASN A 618 5.58 -23.62 -3.52
C ASN A 618 4.28 -23.69 -2.70
N PRO A 619 4.14 -22.85 -1.66
CA PRO A 619 3.04 -22.98 -0.69
C PRO A 619 1.65 -22.84 -1.32
N SER A 620 1.51 -22.03 -2.36
CA SER A 620 0.24 -21.76 -3.05
C SER A 620 -0.16 -22.79 -4.09
N ILE A 621 0.64 -23.83 -4.33
CA ILE A 621 0.37 -24.91 -5.26
C ILE A 621 0.08 -26.18 -4.46
N GLY A 622 -1.09 -26.78 -4.65
CA GLY A 622 -1.49 -27.95 -3.88
C GLY A 622 -0.55 -29.15 -4.07
N TYR A 623 -0.38 -29.95 -3.03
CA TYR A 623 0.52 -31.11 -3.06
C TYR A 623 0.17 -32.13 -4.15
N LEU A 624 -1.11 -32.33 -4.45
CA LEU A 624 -1.52 -33.24 -5.51
C LEU A 624 -1.17 -32.71 -6.90
N GLN A 625 -1.29 -31.41 -7.12
CA GLN A 625 -0.83 -30.76 -8.34
C GLN A 625 0.69 -30.91 -8.51
N GLN A 626 1.43 -30.73 -7.42
CA GLN A 626 2.88 -30.97 -7.42
C GLN A 626 3.22 -32.45 -7.66
N ASN A 627 2.49 -33.37 -7.05
CA ASN A 627 2.63 -34.82 -7.31
C ASN A 627 2.35 -35.20 -8.76
N LYS A 628 1.27 -34.66 -9.38
CA LYS A 628 0.94 -34.90 -10.79
C LYS A 628 2.05 -34.42 -11.71
N LEU A 629 2.55 -33.21 -11.47
CA LEU A 629 3.64 -32.64 -12.28
C LEU A 629 4.93 -33.47 -12.10
N PHE A 630 5.30 -33.83 -10.87
CA PHE A 630 6.47 -34.66 -10.59
C PHE A 630 6.38 -36.02 -11.28
N LYS A 631 5.22 -36.67 -11.19
CA LYS A 631 4.95 -37.94 -11.87
C LYS A 631 5.12 -37.80 -13.37
N PHE A 632 4.51 -36.76 -13.97
CA PHE A 632 4.63 -36.50 -15.41
C PHE A 632 6.10 -36.37 -15.84
N LEU A 633 6.89 -35.53 -15.11
CA LEU A 633 8.30 -35.31 -15.43
C LEU A 633 9.15 -36.57 -15.28
N ASN A 634 8.86 -37.41 -14.28
CA ASN A 634 9.59 -38.64 -14.00
C ASN A 634 9.28 -39.79 -14.99
N GLU A 635 8.10 -39.77 -15.64
CA GLU A 635 7.71 -40.71 -16.65
C GLU A 635 8.24 -40.40 -18.08
N GLN A 636 8.99 -39.28 -18.24
CA GLN A 636 9.58 -38.90 -19.51
C GLN A 636 10.87 -39.68 -19.80
N ASP A 637 10.99 -40.27 -20.99
CA ASP A 637 12.19 -41.01 -21.42
C ASP A 637 13.44 -40.12 -21.60
N GLY A 638 13.27 -38.81 -21.64
CA GLY A 638 14.35 -37.78 -21.78
C GLY A 638 14.00 -36.52 -21.06
N PRO A 639 14.13 -36.48 -19.71
CA PRO A 639 13.75 -35.30 -18.92
C PRO A 639 14.55 -34.03 -19.31
N GLU A 640 15.76 -34.18 -19.90
CA GLU A 640 16.53 -33.05 -20.42
C GLU A 640 15.85 -32.28 -21.55
N GLN A 641 14.92 -32.88 -22.26
CA GLN A 641 14.14 -32.21 -23.32
C GLN A 641 13.05 -31.26 -22.78
N TRP A 642 12.88 -31.27 -21.47
CA TRP A 642 11.95 -30.42 -20.75
C TRP A 642 12.64 -29.23 -20.08
N VAL A 643 13.97 -29.11 -20.22
CA VAL A 643 14.73 -27.97 -19.73
C VAL A 643 14.33 -26.73 -20.52
N LEU A 644 14.02 -25.66 -19.79
CA LEU A 644 13.64 -24.37 -20.39
C LEU A 644 14.86 -23.75 -21.08
N PRO A 645 14.73 -23.26 -22.32
CA PRO A 645 15.82 -22.65 -23.06
C PRO A 645 16.15 -21.27 -22.49
N HIS A 646 17.35 -20.76 -22.82
CA HIS A 646 17.73 -19.40 -22.48
C HIS A 646 16.71 -18.39 -23.03
N PRO A 647 16.35 -17.31 -22.31
CA PRO A 647 15.36 -16.31 -22.73
C PRO A 647 15.60 -15.71 -24.13
N LYS A 648 16.86 -15.60 -24.57
CA LYS A 648 17.25 -15.13 -25.93
C LYS A 648 17.08 -16.20 -27.01
N SER A 649 16.72 -17.44 -26.66
CA SER A 649 16.55 -18.52 -27.66
C SER A 649 15.31 -18.28 -28.52
N GLY A 650 15.41 -18.63 -29.83
CA GLY A 650 14.26 -18.63 -30.75
C GLY A 650 13.16 -19.63 -30.37
N GLU A 651 13.54 -20.69 -29.62
CA GLU A 651 12.63 -21.78 -29.20
C GLU A 651 11.84 -21.43 -27.92
N LEU A 652 12.11 -20.26 -27.28
CA LEU A 652 11.50 -19.89 -26.02
C LEU A 652 9.98 -19.96 -26.04
N TYR A 653 9.33 -19.45 -27.09
CA TYR A 653 7.87 -19.42 -27.17
C TYR A 653 7.26 -20.84 -27.22
N GLU A 654 7.79 -21.67 -28.12
CA GLU A 654 7.26 -23.04 -28.32
C GLU A 654 7.46 -23.91 -27.07
N THR A 655 8.66 -23.79 -26.44
CA THR A 655 8.95 -24.54 -25.22
C THR A 655 8.11 -24.02 -24.04
N LEU A 656 7.98 -22.69 -23.88
CA LEU A 656 7.14 -22.11 -22.84
C LEU A 656 5.67 -22.52 -23.00
N LEU A 657 5.15 -22.53 -24.23
CA LEU A 657 3.78 -22.95 -24.50
C LEU A 657 3.59 -24.45 -24.20
N LYS A 658 4.55 -25.30 -24.63
CA LYS A 658 4.56 -26.73 -24.32
C LYS A 658 4.51 -26.99 -22.82
N VAL A 659 5.40 -26.32 -22.06
CA VAL A 659 5.46 -26.46 -20.60
C VAL A 659 4.18 -25.91 -19.94
N SER A 660 3.69 -24.75 -20.38
CA SER A 660 2.48 -24.14 -19.82
C SER A 660 1.24 -25.01 -19.99
N ARG A 661 1.12 -25.76 -21.08
CA ARG A 661 0.03 -26.75 -21.28
C ARG A 661 0.11 -27.88 -20.24
N VAL A 662 1.30 -28.41 -20.00
CA VAL A 662 1.50 -29.44 -18.96
C VAL A 662 1.18 -28.89 -17.58
N LEU A 663 1.59 -27.66 -17.29
CA LEU A 663 1.29 -27.02 -16.02
C LEU A 663 -0.23 -26.82 -15.81
N GLU A 664 -0.96 -26.50 -16.89
CA GLU A 664 -2.42 -26.39 -16.87
C GLU A 664 -3.08 -27.76 -16.68
N GLU A 665 -2.67 -28.78 -17.44
CA GLU A 665 -3.16 -30.16 -17.30
C GLU A 665 -2.93 -30.76 -15.91
N CYS A 666 -1.80 -30.42 -15.27
CA CYS A 666 -1.50 -30.81 -13.89
C CYS A 666 -2.23 -29.96 -12.85
N GLY A 667 -2.89 -28.86 -13.23
CA GLY A 667 -3.53 -27.92 -12.34
C GLY A 667 -2.57 -27.02 -11.55
N VAL A 668 -1.28 -26.98 -11.92
CA VAL A 668 -0.25 -26.12 -11.32
C VAL A 668 -0.39 -24.67 -11.75
N TYR A 669 -0.76 -24.45 -13.01
CA TYR A 669 -1.05 -23.15 -13.57
C TYR A 669 -2.48 -23.10 -14.11
N ILE A 670 -3.23 -22.07 -13.73
CA ILE A 670 -4.56 -21.83 -14.27
C ILE A 670 -4.61 -20.36 -14.68
N PRO A 671 -4.73 -20.08 -16.00
CA PRO A 671 -4.86 -18.72 -16.50
C PRO A 671 -6.18 -18.08 -16.01
N THR A 672 -6.23 -16.76 -15.97
CA THR A 672 -7.50 -16.07 -15.77
C THR A 672 -8.44 -16.35 -16.95
N GLU A 673 -9.74 -16.47 -16.67
CA GLU A 673 -10.79 -16.89 -17.65
C GLU A 673 -10.80 -16.10 -18.97
N ASN A 674 -10.19 -14.90 -18.99
CA ASN A 674 -10.25 -14.01 -20.15
C ASN A 674 -9.10 -14.19 -21.15
N TYR A 675 -8.10 -15.03 -20.84
CA TYR A 675 -6.87 -15.11 -21.64
C TYR A 675 -6.50 -16.57 -21.90
N ASN A 676 -6.14 -16.88 -23.15
CA ASN A 676 -5.63 -18.21 -23.51
C ASN A 676 -4.10 -18.30 -23.32
N LEU A 677 -3.58 -19.51 -23.23
CA LEU A 677 -2.15 -19.79 -23.03
C LEU A 677 -1.27 -19.20 -24.13
N GLU A 678 -1.70 -19.29 -25.39
CA GLU A 678 -0.93 -18.75 -26.53
C GLU A 678 -0.69 -17.25 -26.40
N PHE A 679 -1.73 -16.52 -25.99
CA PHE A 679 -1.62 -15.08 -25.75
C PHE A 679 -0.67 -14.77 -24.58
N ILE A 680 -0.86 -15.45 -23.44
CA ILE A 680 -0.02 -15.27 -22.25
C ILE A 680 1.44 -15.57 -22.56
N CYS A 681 1.74 -16.67 -23.26
CA CYS A 681 3.11 -17.05 -23.63
C CYS A 681 3.73 -16.05 -24.64
N LYS A 682 2.94 -15.50 -25.57
CA LYS A 682 3.43 -14.43 -26.49
C LYS A 682 3.81 -13.17 -25.73
N VAL A 683 2.95 -12.72 -24.81
CA VAL A 683 3.23 -11.54 -23.98
C VAL A 683 4.42 -11.83 -23.05
N SER A 684 4.49 -13.02 -22.44
CA SER A 684 5.61 -13.44 -21.58
C SER A 684 6.95 -13.38 -22.31
N ARG A 685 7.01 -13.92 -23.54
CA ARG A 685 8.23 -13.85 -24.35
C ARG A 685 8.67 -12.43 -24.59
N LYS A 686 7.76 -11.54 -25.04
CA LYS A 686 8.07 -10.12 -25.29
C LYS A 686 8.52 -9.42 -24.01
N TRP A 687 7.85 -9.67 -22.91
CA TRP A 687 8.15 -9.14 -21.60
C TRP A 687 9.57 -9.52 -21.14
N ILE A 688 9.93 -10.81 -21.21
CA ILE A 688 11.26 -11.31 -20.84
C ILE A 688 12.35 -10.78 -21.77
N GLN A 689 12.07 -10.68 -23.07
CA GLN A 689 13.05 -10.22 -24.07
C GLN A 689 13.28 -8.69 -24.06
N GLY A 690 12.63 -7.96 -23.17
CA GLY A 690 12.86 -6.53 -23.03
C GLY A 690 12.06 -5.66 -24.01
N ASP A 691 11.02 -6.19 -24.69
CA ASP A 691 10.15 -5.36 -25.53
C ASP A 691 9.48 -4.25 -24.69
N SER A 692 9.40 -3.03 -25.24
CA SER A 692 8.75 -1.91 -24.55
C SER A 692 7.26 -2.15 -24.30
N LEU A 693 6.73 -1.60 -23.23
CA LEU A 693 5.30 -1.70 -22.91
C LEU A 693 4.44 -1.09 -24.02
N LYS A 694 4.87 0.04 -24.61
CA LYS A 694 4.19 0.67 -25.77
C LYS A 694 4.01 -0.33 -26.92
N LYS A 695 5.06 -1.07 -27.28
CA LYS A 695 4.98 -2.08 -28.34
C LYS A 695 3.94 -3.16 -28.04
N MET A 696 3.93 -3.68 -26.83
CA MET A 696 2.95 -4.70 -26.42
C MET A 696 1.52 -4.16 -26.42
N ILE A 697 1.31 -2.91 -26.04
CA ILE A 697 0.00 -2.24 -26.07
C ILE A 697 -0.47 -2.03 -27.52
N VAL A 698 0.40 -1.54 -28.42
CA VAL A 698 0.06 -1.34 -29.84
C VAL A 698 -0.30 -2.66 -30.51
N ASP A 699 0.41 -3.74 -30.22
CA ASP A 699 0.09 -5.08 -30.71
C ASP A 699 -1.30 -5.54 -30.22
N GLN A 700 -1.64 -5.27 -28.95
CA GLN A 700 -2.94 -5.58 -28.38
C GLN A 700 -4.07 -4.78 -29.02
N ILE A 701 -3.85 -3.49 -29.26
CA ILE A 701 -4.83 -2.62 -29.95
C ILE A 701 -5.09 -3.13 -31.36
N SER A 702 -4.03 -3.48 -32.11
CA SER A 702 -4.12 -4.04 -33.45
C SER A 702 -4.90 -5.35 -33.46
N TRP A 703 -4.65 -6.22 -32.47
CA TRP A 703 -5.39 -7.48 -32.33
C TRP A 703 -6.89 -7.22 -31.98
N ASN A 704 -7.17 -6.32 -31.03
CA ASN A 704 -8.52 -5.94 -30.64
C ASN A 704 -9.32 -5.39 -31.83
N ALA A 705 -8.69 -4.56 -32.68
CA ALA A 705 -9.31 -4.01 -33.88
C ALA A 705 -9.68 -5.12 -34.88
N SER A 706 -8.75 -6.01 -35.17
CA SER A 706 -8.99 -7.17 -36.08
C SER A 706 -10.06 -8.11 -35.54
N TYR A 707 -10.08 -8.36 -34.24
CA TYR A 707 -11.10 -9.20 -33.58
C TYR A 707 -12.49 -8.57 -33.69
N ALA A 708 -12.60 -7.26 -33.41
CA ALA A 708 -13.85 -6.51 -33.48
C ALA A 708 -14.41 -6.46 -34.90
N GLU A 709 -13.54 -6.26 -35.91
CA GLU A 709 -13.94 -6.29 -37.33
C GLU A 709 -14.51 -7.64 -37.73
N ASN A 710 -13.86 -8.75 -37.30
CA ASN A 710 -14.31 -10.10 -37.60
C ASN A 710 -15.63 -10.48 -36.90
N ASN A 711 -15.97 -9.85 -35.77
CA ASN A 711 -17.19 -10.16 -35.00
C ASN A 711 -18.27 -9.07 -35.11
N ASN A 712 -18.09 -8.02 -35.92
CA ASN A 712 -18.99 -6.86 -36.03
C ASN A 712 -19.21 -6.14 -34.67
N GLU A 713 -18.16 -6.04 -33.86
CA GLU A 713 -18.15 -5.38 -32.56
C GLU A 713 -17.38 -4.04 -32.64
N ASN A 714 -17.55 -3.19 -31.65
CA ASN A 714 -16.69 -2.01 -31.50
C ASN A 714 -15.34 -2.42 -30.88
N PRO A 715 -14.20 -1.92 -31.39
CA PRO A 715 -12.90 -2.22 -30.83
C PRO A 715 -12.79 -1.68 -29.39
N ALA A 716 -12.03 -2.40 -28.56
CA ALA A 716 -11.72 -1.93 -27.20
C ALA A 716 -10.97 -0.60 -27.25
N SER A 717 -11.29 0.31 -26.30
CA SER A 717 -10.57 1.59 -26.19
C SER A 717 -9.08 1.38 -25.85
N VAL A 718 -8.25 2.38 -26.17
CA VAL A 718 -6.81 2.38 -25.81
C VAL A 718 -6.64 2.20 -24.29
N ASN A 719 -7.41 2.92 -23.46
CA ASN A 719 -7.38 2.76 -22.01
C ASN A 719 -7.65 1.33 -21.57
N LYS A 720 -8.63 0.64 -22.18
CA LYS A 720 -8.91 -0.76 -21.87
C LYS A 720 -7.74 -1.66 -22.27
N SER A 721 -7.14 -1.46 -23.44
CA SER A 721 -5.99 -2.25 -23.90
C SER A 721 -4.77 -2.07 -22.99
N VAL A 722 -4.51 -0.85 -22.51
CA VAL A 722 -3.47 -0.58 -21.50
C VAL A 722 -3.74 -1.35 -20.21
N ARG A 723 -4.97 -1.30 -19.70
CA ARG A 723 -5.34 -2.06 -18.49
C ARG A 723 -5.22 -3.56 -18.66
N ASP A 724 -5.67 -4.10 -19.80
CA ASP A 724 -5.67 -5.53 -20.05
C ASP A 724 -4.24 -6.08 -20.13
N ILE A 725 -3.34 -5.42 -20.86
CA ILE A 725 -1.91 -5.80 -20.91
C ILE A 725 -1.28 -5.76 -19.52
N ASN A 726 -1.49 -4.68 -18.75
CA ASN A 726 -0.92 -4.59 -17.41
C ASN A 726 -1.51 -5.63 -16.44
N LYS A 727 -2.78 -5.99 -16.58
CA LYS A 727 -3.39 -7.10 -15.83
C LYS A 727 -2.70 -8.43 -16.17
N VAL A 728 -2.53 -8.72 -17.44
CA VAL A 728 -1.85 -9.96 -17.87
C VAL A 728 -0.43 -10.01 -17.33
N ILE A 729 0.33 -8.91 -17.46
CA ILE A 729 1.71 -8.86 -16.95
C ILE A 729 1.75 -9.07 -15.44
N ASN A 730 0.95 -8.34 -14.67
CA ASN A 730 1.06 -8.34 -13.22
C ASN A 730 0.41 -9.57 -12.56
N SER A 731 -0.75 -10.04 -13.05
CA SER A 731 -1.50 -11.13 -12.42
C SER A 731 -1.15 -12.50 -13.00
N ASP A 732 -1.14 -12.63 -14.35
CA ASP A 732 -0.91 -13.92 -14.97
C ASP A 732 0.56 -14.23 -15.16
N ILE A 733 1.37 -13.29 -15.64
CA ILE A 733 2.77 -13.54 -15.97
C ILE A 733 3.64 -13.48 -14.70
N ARG A 734 3.71 -12.30 -14.08
CA ARG A 734 4.65 -12.04 -12.95
C ARG A 734 4.26 -12.75 -11.65
N PHE A 735 3.03 -13.18 -11.51
CA PHE A 735 2.59 -13.87 -10.30
C PHE A 735 2.27 -15.34 -10.56
N ARG A 736 1.22 -15.67 -11.34
CA ARG A 736 0.76 -17.06 -11.48
C ARG A 736 1.75 -17.91 -12.26
N LEU A 737 2.17 -17.46 -13.46
CA LEU A 737 3.09 -18.21 -14.31
C LEU A 737 4.49 -18.28 -13.71
N SER A 738 4.96 -17.20 -13.08
CA SER A 738 6.25 -17.19 -12.38
C SER A 738 6.28 -18.24 -11.27
N ASN A 739 5.24 -18.30 -10.41
CA ASN A 739 5.14 -19.30 -9.35
C ASN A 739 5.05 -20.74 -9.92
N ALA A 740 4.28 -20.95 -10.97
CA ALA A 740 4.15 -22.26 -11.62
C ALA A 740 5.48 -22.72 -12.23
N LEU A 741 6.21 -21.83 -12.89
CA LEU A 741 7.51 -22.14 -13.47
C LEU A 741 8.60 -22.36 -12.40
N ARG A 742 8.51 -21.69 -11.25
CA ARG A 742 9.39 -21.98 -10.11
C ARG A 742 9.15 -23.40 -9.59
N CYS A 743 7.89 -23.78 -9.40
CA CYS A 743 7.53 -25.14 -9.01
C CYS A 743 8.01 -26.17 -10.05
N TYR A 744 7.75 -25.90 -11.33
CA TYR A 744 8.23 -26.74 -12.43
C TYR A 744 9.72 -26.95 -12.39
N GLN A 745 10.50 -25.89 -12.23
CA GLN A 745 11.96 -25.96 -12.19
C GLN A 745 12.46 -26.77 -11.00
N ILE A 746 11.93 -26.53 -9.79
CA ILE A 746 12.33 -27.28 -8.60
C ILE A 746 12.08 -28.80 -8.79
N LEU A 747 10.94 -29.18 -9.35
CA LEU A 747 10.60 -30.58 -9.59
C LEU A 747 11.42 -31.19 -10.72
N LEU A 748 11.64 -30.45 -11.80
CA LEU A 748 12.50 -30.91 -12.91
C LEU A 748 13.95 -31.10 -12.44
N ASP A 749 14.49 -30.14 -11.69
CA ASP A 749 15.85 -30.25 -11.11
C ASP A 749 15.97 -31.48 -10.21
N SER A 750 14.92 -31.86 -9.45
CA SER A 750 14.91 -33.10 -8.68
C SER A 750 14.97 -34.33 -9.61
N VAL A 751 14.13 -34.38 -10.64
CA VAL A 751 14.10 -35.50 -11.60
C VAL A 751 15.43 -35.61 -12.35
N LEU A 752 16.06 -34.50 -12.76
CA LEU A 752 17.35 -34.51 -13.44
C LEU A 752 18.47 -35.05 -12.53
N ARG A 753 18.51 -34.61 -11.27
CA ARG A 753 19.48 -35.12 -10.28
C ARG A 753 19.32 -36.64 -10.03
N ASP A 754 18.06 -37.09 -9.89
CA ASP A 754 17.76 -38.52 -9.65
C ASP A 754 18.22 -39.39 -10.83
N ASN A 755 18.24 -38.83 -12.05
CA ASN A 755 18.72 -39.48 -13.27
C ASN A 755 20.22 -39.23 -13.53
N GLY A 756 20.94 -38.53 -12.66
CA GLY A 756 22.38 -38.25 -12.81
C GLY A 756 22.70 -37.26 -13.94
N LEU A 757 21.75 -36.43 -14.32
CA LEU A 757 21.88 -35.41 -15.36
C LEU A 757 22.24 -34.05 -14.75
N ASP A 758 22.90 -33.20 -15.55
CA ASP A 758 23.22 -31.83 -15.12
C ASP A 758 21.95 -31.03 -14.82
N VAL A 759 22.00 -30.33 -13.68
CA VAL A 759 20.86 -29.49 -13.26
C VAL A 759 20.80 -28.23 -14.11
N ALA A 760 19.60 -27.90 -14.60
CA ALA A 760 19.39 -26.66 -15.35
C ALA A 760 19.65 -25.41 -14.51
N ASN A 761 20.56 -24.55 -14.95
CA ASN A 761 20.90 -23.32 -14.24
C ASN A 761 19.99 -22.13 -14.59
N ILE A 762 19.11 -22.28 -15.60
CA ILE A 762 18.29 -21.16 -16.08
C ILE A 762 17.00 -21.06 -15.27
N LYS A 763 16.93 -19.99 -14.46
CA LYS A 763 15.75 -19.67 -13.65
C LYS A 763 14.78 -18.76 -14.43
N LEU A 764 14.03 -19.31 -15.37
CA LEU A 764 13.13 -18.53 -16.23
C LEU A 764 12.10 -17.72 -15.43
N HIS A 765 11.64 -18.22 -14.29
CA HIS A 765 10.72 -17.52 -13.40
C HIS A 765 11.28 -16.18 -12.90
N SER A 766 12.59 -16.08 -12.62
CA SER A 766 13.23 -14.84 -12.21
C SER A 766 13.24 -13.79 -13.34
N PHE A 767 13.53 -14.21 -14.58
CA PHE A 767 13.46 -13.31 -15.75
C PHE A 767 12.03 -12.83 -16.01
N ILE A 768 11.03 -13.67 -15.78
CA ILE A 768 9.60 -13.30 -15.86
C ILE A 768 9.26 -12.25 -14.80
N GLU A 769 9.73 -12.42 -13.59
CA GLU A 769 9.45 -11.48 -12.51
C GLU A 769 10.08 -10.11 -12.75
N ILE A 770 11.32 -10.07 -13.22
CA ILE A 770 12.05 -8.84 -13.54
C ILE A 770 11.49 -8.19 -14.82
N GLY A 771 11.21 -8.99 -15.85
CA GLY A 771 10.78 -8.52 -17.17
C GLY A 771 11.95 -8.14 -18.08
N ALA A 772 13.11 -8.79 -17.89
CA ALA A 772 14.32 -8.57 -18.67
C ALA A 772 15.16 -9.86 -18.72
N CYS A 773 15.98 -10.02 -19.74
CA CYS A 773 16.95 -11.10 -19.88
C CYS A 773 18.35 -10.62 -20.29
N ASP A 774 18.55 -9.34 -20.39
CA ASP A 774 19.85 -8.73 -20.57
C ASP A 774 20.46 -8.37 -19.21
N ASP A 775 21.71 -8.78 -18.96
CA ASP A 775 22.34 -8.59 -17.65
C ASP A 775 22.42 -7.13 -17.24
N ARG A 776 22.72 -6.23 -18.19
CA ARG A 776 22.81 -4.81 -17.93
C ARG A 776 21.42 -4.21 -17.58
N LEU A 777 20.39 -4.60 -18.32
CA LEU A 777 19.01 -4.18 -18.04
C LEU A 777 18.53 -4.73 -16.69
N ILE A 778 18.87 -5.98 -16.37
CA ILE A 778 18.59 -6.60 -15.06
C ILE A 778 19.28 -5.81 -13.95
N ASN A 779 20.55 -5.44 -14.11
CA ASN A 779 21.28 -4.68 -13.09
C ASN A 779 20.69 -3.29 -12.90
N LEU A 780 20.30 -2.57 -13.96
CA LEU A 780 19.59 -1.30 -13.86
C LEU A 780 18.28 -1.41 -13.05
N ILE A 781 17.48 -2.44 -13.31
CA ILE A 781 16.25 -2.70 -12.56
C ILE A 781 16.56 -3.08 -11.09
N ASN A 782 17.63 -3.84 -10.85
CA ASN A 782 18.03 -4.25 -9.49
C ASN A 782 18.58 -3.07 -8.66
N ILE A 783 19.17 -2.07 -9.28
CA ILE A 783 19.57 -0.80 -8.63
C ILE A 783 18.33 -0.04 -8.12
N GLY A 784 17.14 -0.29 -8.67
CA GLY A 784 15.87 0.30 -8.23
C GLY A 784 15.11 1.08 -9.29
N LEU A 785 15.63 1.15 -10.53
CA LEU A 785 14.93 1.80 -11.63
C LEU A 785 13.68 1.02 -12.05
N SER A 786 12.65 1.75 -12.45
CA SER A 786 11.51 1.15 -13.14
C SER A 786 11.98 0.52 -14.45
N ARG A 787 11.26 -0.50 -14.93
CA ARG A 787 11.64 -1.21 -16.16
C ARG A 787 11.69 -0.27 -17.38
N GLU A 788 10.75 0.64 -17.48
CA GLU A 788 10.68 1.62 -18.57
C GLU A 788 11.85 2.62 -18.50
N ALA A 789 12.20 3.10 -17.29
CA ALA A 789 13.36 3.95 -17.08
C ALA A 789 14.66 3.20 -17.38
N ALA A 790 14.77 1.94 -16.99
CA ALA A 790 15.91 1.10 -17.29
C ALA A 790 16.07 0.87 -18.80
N LEU A 791 14.99 0.67 -19.55
CA LEU A 791 15.01 0.57 -21.02
C LEU A 791 15.42 1.87 -21.69
N ASP A 792 14.97 3.01 -21.20
CA ASP A 792 15.34 4.33 -21.69
C ASP A 792 16.85 4.58 -21.51
N ILE A 793 17.35 4.37 -20.29
CA ILE A 793 18.79 4.47 -19.98
C ILE A 793 19.61 3.50 -20.84
N GLU A 794 19.20 2.23 -20.92
CA GLU A 794 19.88 1.19 -21.72
C GLU A 794 20.05 1.61 -23.18
N SER A 795 19.03 2.28 -23.74
CA SER A 795 19.06 2.74 -25.13
C SER A 795 20.16 3.81 -25.39
N CYS A 796 20.54 4.56 -24.36
CA CYS A 796 21.54 5.62 -24.43
C CYS A 796 22.96 5.16 -24.08
N LEU A 797 23.10 4.02 -23.38
CA LEU A 797 24.39 3.54 -22.91
C LEU A 797 25.29 3.05 -24.03
N PRO A 798 26.61 3.32 -23.98
CA PRO A 798 27.56 2.76 -24.92
C PRO A 798 27.53 1.22 -24.91
N ALA A 799 27.66 0.60 -26.08
CA ALA A 799 27.55 -0.87 -26.22
C ALA A 799 28.53 -1.66 -25.33
N ASN A 800 29.69 -1.08 -25.00
CA ASN A 800 30.75 -1.75 -24.21
C ASN A 800 30.75 -1.31 -22.73
N SER A 801 29.81 -0.51 -22.26
CA SER A 801 29.74 -0.13 -20.87
C SER A 801 29.15 -1.28 -20.03
N SER A 802 29.66 -1.50 -18.82
CA SER A 802 29.09 -2.38 -17.81
C SER A 802 28.42 -1.52 -16.72
N VAL A 803 27.30 -1.97 -16.23
CA VAL A 803 26.64 -1.40 -15.06
C VAL A 803 26.38 -2.55 -14.12
N ASN A 804 27.12 -2.62 -13.01
CA ASN A 804 26.98 -3.66 -12.01
C ASN A 804 26.27 -3.17 -10.75
N ASP A 805 26.49 -1.90 -10.43
CA ASP A 805 25.93 -1.26 -9.22
C ASP A 805 25.62 0.24 -9.47
N SER A 806 25.18 0.92 -8.42
CA SER A 806 24.86 2.34 -8.47
C SER A 806 26.08 3.24 -8.70
N SER A 807 27.28 2.80 -8.30
CA SER A 807 28.52 3.57 -8.52
C SER A 807 28.90 3.61 -10.00
N ASP A 808 28.84 2.45 -10.69
CA ASP A 808 29.05 2.38 -12.15
C ASP A 808 28.07 3.30 -12.89
N LEU A 809 26.79 3.30 -12.45
CA LEU A 809 25.75 4.15 -13.05
C LEU A 809 25.99 5.63 -12.79
N MET A 810 26.44 5.99 -11.59
CA MET A 810 26.80 7.36 -11.23
C MET A 810 27.97 7.87 -12.09
N ASP A 811 29.00 7.05 -12.28
CA ASP A 811 30.15 7.41 -13.12
C ASP A 811 29.74 7.64 -14.57
N LEU A 812 28.88 6.80 -15.13
CA LEU A 812 28.33 6.96 -16.48
C LEU A 812 27.46 8.21 -16.61
N PHE A 813 26.67 8.53 -15.59
CA PHE A 813 25.85 9.74 -15.54
C PHE A 813 26.73 11.00 -15.49
N ASN A 814 27.75 11.02 -14.63
CA ASN A 814 28.69 12.13 -14.50
C ASN A 814 29.55 12.31 -15.75
N ALA A 815 29.86 11.24 -16.46
CA ALA A 815 30.58 11.27 -17.74
C ALA A 815 29.73 11.79 -18.92
N GLY A 816 28.41 12.03 -18.69
CA GLY A 816 27.50 12.53 -19.73
C GLY A 816 27.01 11.45 -20.71
N ASN A 817 27.24 10.16 -20.40
CA ASN A 817 26.85 9.06 -21.29
C ASN A 817 25.33 8.76 -21.24
N VAL A 818 24.61 9.41 -20.34
CA VAL A 818 23.17 9.23 -20.13
C VAL A 818 22.46 10.60 -20.24
N SER A 819 22.81 11.38 -21.26
CA SER A 819 22.29 12.75 -21.43
C SER A 819 20.94 12.82 -22.14
N ASP A 820 20.65 11.87 -23.03
CA ASP A 820 19.52 11.91 -23.96
C ASP A 820 18.28 11.10 -23.46
N ILE A 821 18.20 10.82 -22.16
CA ILE A 821 17.06 10.15 -21.54
C ILE A 821 15.90 11.12 -21.29
N HIS A 822 14.68 10.58 -21.25
CA HIS A 822 13.50 11.37 -20.97
C HIS A 822 13.59 12.08 -19.60
N PRO A 823 13.08 13.34 -19.44
CA PRO A 823 13.15 14.10 -18.17
C PRO A 823 12.59 13.33 -16.96
N VAL A 824 11.51 12.58 -17.12
CA VAL A 824 10.94 11.74 -16.06
C VAL A 824 11.90 10.62 -15.65
N THR A 825 12.53 9.94 -16.62
CA THR A 825 13.59 8.95 -16.36
C THR A 825 14.76 9.58 -15.61
N LYS A 826 15.16 10.79 -16.02
CA LYS A 826 16.24 11.53 -15.38
C LYS A 826 15.92 11.88 -13.92
N LYS A 827 14.68 12.29 -13.63
CA LYS A 827 14.22 12.54 -12.24
C LYS A 827 14.28 11.27 -11.40
N GLU A 828 13.84 10.13 -11.96
CA GLU A 828 13.91 8.83 -11.28
C GLU A 828 15.36 8.43 -11.00
N LEU A 829 16.27 8.59 -11.99
CA LEU A 829 17.69 8.31 -11.85
C LEU A 829 18.35 9.17 -10.79
N ILE A 830 18.13 10.49 -10.81
CA ILE A 830 18.69 11.42 -9.81
C ILE A 830 18.16 11.07 -8.41
N GLY A 831 16.89 10.72 -8.29
CA GLY A 831 16.31 10.31 -7.00
C GLY A 831 16.91 9.01 -6.43
N LEU A 832 17.53 8.17 -7.27
CA LEU A 832 18.24 6.95 -6.84
C LEU A 832 19.72 7.19 -6.54
N LEU A 833 20.34 8.10 -7.26
CA LEU A 833 21.78 8.38 -7.13
C LEU A 833 22.11 9.42 -6.04
N GLY A 834 21.10 10.15 -5.54
CA GLY A 834 21.22 11.18 -4.50
C GLY A 834 21.39 12.54 -5.10
#